data_0f4bb0a58ba4e1b3d42b8e705c8df935
#
_entry.id   0f4bb0a58ba4e1b3d42b8e705c8df935
#
_cell.length_a   1.000
_cell.length_b   1.000
_cell.length_c   1.000
_cell.angle_alpha   90.00
_cell.angle_beta   90.00
_cell.angle_gamma   90.00
#
_symmetry.space_group_name_H-M   'P 1'
#
loop_
_entity.id
_entity.type
_entity.pdbx_description
1 polymer ?
#
loop_
_entity_poly.entity_id
_entity_poly.type
_entity_poly.pdbx_seq_one_letter_code
_entity_poly.pdbx_strand_id
1 'polypeptide(L)'
;MKKTTIAVALLFCAASLSAQYSFYYGKNKIVRQAFPWKYAETKNFRIYHYIDDAELVNRLAAEAEKAYEKLSTLLNVNIEEKTPIIFYNKQTDLEQTNLYPGIIAPGSFEGFTEPVGHRVVIYGNRTSEELGRLIIHELSHSLENAILYKNRPSGMFDFNRPPLWVLEGFAEFMTGYWDSFNLMTVIDGVLSDRMPEVQDDGEIRADYGNVRTPYDFGHLMYEFFYEKFGKKGVRDLLLSQRRPALLSKRRSFLEQFNFVPKTFNFEFKKYARNRFKTFIGRENPEDYSFLIGPDFPFAYSFSHQVSPGGELLAVVTVNFRTYKIEIILVSLKDGKVIKNVTPGYKSTYDGIDFKFIPSDGRSFCWDRQGENIAFFVRKELDSYLIVLNAVTNRVQREFNVGAIQKPSSPVFHPKNKSLLFTGIEGIRSFLYSLDLESGQVRKLTDGRTYVKAVDISSDGEKVVYSAGYGGFDKLFLASSANPDLAMRLTAGEFNDIAPAFSLDDQVVYYSSDELGAYNICSLDLKERIAYRYTDARTGNFFPVEIPGEKGKLVISSYHKGSFLLFKKDISSYLAKQPVEFSAPQAVAPVMASAAAAAPFTLTLKKYKPFEKLIVSGLPPVTLGIDTGGGFYGSSYLNVTDMLGDHNFIFYLASYYGYRSYHLAYLNQRRRLQFYAHLFSESDAYYYPYISNYYLSVRSRIGGDFALFYPFSRSTRAELSIAAFHQEENSDMIFYGYELPYGQYFNGFALPVEAALVSETTRFAYYGPNSGHTFRLSAGKYLKLFSGSLDAFTLEGDFRKYLRIDNNTLLAFRLNGFYSGGKNSLLYWSGGNNTLRATDFRTLVGNKGFFFNAELRFPLVQAALTPIGIIGPIRGVFYFDLGGLWFNDQKFRVFEPGSLQLKDALSSYGYGIEFFLFGYPFHFEWVYRTDFKTKEYSGINFWIGFDF
;
A
#
# COMPACT_ATOMS: atom_id res chain seq x y z
N MET A 1 -14.53 -38.10 -17.56
CA MET A 1 -13.89 -37.31 -16.51
C MET A 1 -12.42 -37.66 -16.26
N LYS A 2 -12.02 -38.90 -15.99
CA LYS A 2 -10.59 -39.23 -15.71
C LYS A 2 -9.60 -38.89 -16.85
N LYS A 3 -9.99 -39.10 -18.12
CA LYS A 3 -9.11 -38.80 -19.28
C LYS A 3 -8.94 -37.29 -19.52
N THR A 4 -9.95 -36.50 -19.25
CA THR A 4 -9.91 -35.02 -19.39
C THR A 4 -9.07 -34.37 -18.28
N THR A 5 -9.16 -34.91 -17.05
CA THR A 5 -8.35 -34.45 -15.91
C THR A 5 -6.86 -34.78 -16.12
N ILE A 6 -6.54 -35.94 -16.70
CA ILE A 6 -5.17 -36.33 -17.03
C ILE A 6 -4.62 -35.45 -18.19
N ALA A 7 -5.44 -35.15 -19.21
CA ALA A 7 -5.03 -34.27 -20.30
C ALA A 7 -4.79 -32.82 -19.83
N VAL A 8 -5.60 -32.30 -18.91
CA VAL A 8 -5.41 -30.99 -18.28
C VAL A 8 -4.18 -31.00 -17.38
N ALA A 9 -3.95 -32.05 -16.61
CA ALA A 9 -2.74 -32.20 -15.78
C ALA A 9 -1.46 -32.31 -16.65
N LEU A 10 -1.52 -33.05 -17.77
CA LEU A 10 -0.41 -33.14 -18.72
C LEU A 10 -0.15 -31.80 -19.45
N LEU A 11 -1.19 -31.03 -19.76
CA LEU A 11 -1.05 -29.65 -20.28
C LEU A 11 -0.40 -28.72 -19.24
N PHE A 12 -0.77 -28.84 -17.98
CA PHE A 12 -0.14 -28.09 -16.89
C PHE A 12 1.33 -28.48 -16.68
N CYS A 13 1.67 -29.77 -16.78
CA CYS A 13 3.05 -30.22 -16.65
C CYS A 13 3.91 -29.80 -17.87
N ALA A 14 3.38 -29.85 -19.09
CA ALA A 14 4.06 -29.36 -20.28
C ALA A 14 4.26 -27.82 -20.25
N ALA A 15 3.30 -27.08 -19.69
CA ALA A 15 3.39 -25.63 -19.54
C ALA A 15 4.42 -25.19 -18.48
N SER A 16 4.67 -26.02 -17.46
CA SER A 16 5.70 -25.75 -16.44
C SER A 16 7.12 -25.75 -17.04
N LEU A 17 7.33 -26.45 -18.13
CA LEU A 17 8.61 -26.50 -18.86
C LEU A 17 8.88 -25.23 -19.68
N SER A 18 7.84 -24.43 -19.94
CA SER A 18 7.93 -23.19 -20.73
C SER A 18 7.77 -21.92 -19.89
N ALA A 19 7.70 -22.03 -18.57
CA ALA A 19 7.56 -20.87 -17.67
C ALA A 19 8.82 -20.00 -17.71
N GLN A 20 8.68 -18.76 -18.17
CA GLN A 20 9.76 -17.77 -18.18
C GLN A 20 9.41 -16.64 -17.23
N TYR A 21 10.37 -16.27 -16.38
CA TYR A 21 10.21 -15.19 -15.42
C TYR A 21 11.00 -13.97 -15.84
N SER A 22 10.34 -12.83 -15.89
CA SER A 22 11.04 -11.55 -16.01
C SER A 22 11.48 -11.08 -14.63
N PHE A 23 12.78 -10.83 -14.48
CA PHE A 23 13.30 -10.30 -13.22
C PHE A 23 12.95 -8.81 -13.09
N TYR A 24 12.43 -8.45 -11.92
CA TYR A 24 12.29 -7.08 -11.47
C TYR A 24 13.23 -6.84 -10.32
N TYR A 25 13.87 -5.67 -10.35
CA TYR A 25 14.92 -5.36 -9.37
C TYR A 25 14.36 -4.87 -8.05
N GLY A 26 13.05 -4.57 -7.99
CA GLY A 26 12.35 -4.13 -6.80
C GLY A 26 12.65 -2.68 -6.41
N LYS A 27 11.70 -2.09 -5.69
CA LYS A 27 11.86 -0.77 -5.08
C LYS A 27 12.66 -0.86 -3.80
N ASN A 28 13.28 0.25 -3.42
CA ASN A 28 14.15 0.31 -2.27
C ASN A 28 13.37 0.66 -1.00
N LYS A 29 13.69 -0.04 0.07
CA LYS A 29 13.40 0.39 1.42
C LYS A 29 14.51 1.31 1.89
N ILE A 30 14.15 2.49 2.40
CA ILE A 30 15.13 3.49 2.80
C ILE A 30 15.04 3.68 4.30
N VAL A 31 16.10 3.33 5.00
CA VAL A 31 16.32 3.73 6.38
C VAL A 31 17.11 5.04 6.36
N ARG A 32 16.47 6.12 6.77
CA ARG A 32 17.06 7.49 6.68
C ARG A 32 17.85 7.87 7.91
N GLN A 33 17.44 7.35 9.06
CA GLN A 33 18.10 7.60 10.34
C GLN A 33 18.15 6.34 11.19
N ALA A 34 19.21 6.20 11.97
CA ALA A 34 19.33 5.17 12.98
C ALA A 34 18.69 5.67 14.29
N PHE A 35 17.73 4.95 14.80
CA PHE A 35 17.08 5.29 16.07
C PHE A 35 17.88 4.73 17.25
N PRO A 36 18.04 5.51 18.35
CA PRO A 36 18.69 5.05 19.57
C PRO A 36 17.75 4.18 20.43
N TRP A 37 17.42 3.01 19.91
CA TRP A 37 16.45 2.11 20.53
C TRP A 37 16.82 1.70 21.96
N LYS A 38 15.84 1.75 22.83
CA LYS A 38 15.82 1.26 24.21
C LYS A 38 14.51 0.53 24.47
N TYR A 39 14.40 -0.21 25.55
CA TYR A 39 13.14 -0.84 25.91
C TYR A 39 12.85 -0.71 27.40
N ALA A 40 11.56 -0.73 27.71
CA ALA A 40 11.01 -0.80 29.06
C ALA A 40 10.23 -2.11 29.22
N GLU A 41 10.14 -2.62 30.43
CA GLU A 41 9.38 -3.83 30.72
C GLU A 41 8.25 -3.54 31.70
N THR A 42 7.08 -4.09 31.38
CA THR A 42 5.93 -4.17 32.30
C THR A 42 5.69 -5.63 32.69
N LYS A 43 4.55 -5.93 33.29
CA LYS A 43 4.17 -7.31 33.63
C LYS A 43 4.04 -8.17 32.37
N ASN A 44 3.29 -7.71 31.36
CA ASN A 44 2.94 -8.48 30.16
C ASN A 44 3.66 -8.02 28.90
N PHE A 45 4.40 -6.91 28.93
CA PHE A 45 4.99 -6.30 27.74
C PHE A 45 6.47 -6.01 27.85
N ARG A 46 7.13 -5.99 26.68
CA ARG A 46 8.42 -5.37 26.45
C ARG A 46 8.24 -4.29 25.37
N ILE A 47 8.32 -3.01 25.77
CA ILE A 47 8.05 -1.83 24.94
C ILE A 47 9.36 -1.29 24.39
N TYR A 48 9.60 -1.47 23.10
CA TYR A 48 10.76 -0.93 22.39
C TYR A 48 10.43 0.45 21.86
N HIS A 49 11.26 1.44 22.19
CA HIS A 49 11.08 2.83 21.76
C HIS A 49 12.42 3.57 21.72
N TYR A 50 12.43 4.77 21.17
CA TYR A 50 13.59 5.68 21.16
C TYR A 50 13.23 7.08 21.67
N ILE A 51 12.11 7.21 22.34
CA ILE A 51 11.51 8.46 22.80
C ILE A 51 12.06 8.81 24.19
N ASP A 52 12.34 10.10 24.44
CA ASP A 52 12.79 10.59 25.74
C ASP A 52 11.65 11.13 26.63
N ASP A 53 10.42 11.17 26.11
CA ASP A 53 9.21 11.53 26.87
C ASP A 53 8.76 10.34 27.75
N ALA A 54 9.12 10.39 29.02
CA ALA A 54 8.77 9.37 30.01
C ALA A 54 7.25 9.28 30.27
N GLU A 55 6.53 10.40 30.16
CA GLU A 55 5.08 10.42 30.35
C GLU A 55 4.38 9.63 29.26
N LEU A 56 4.78 9.82 28.00
CA LEU A 56 4.24 9.07 26.87
C LEU A 56 4.49 7.56 27.00
N VAL A 57 5.70 7.17 27.41
CA VAL A 57 6.06 5.76 27.60
C VAL A 57 5.27 5.12 28.74
N ASN A 58 5.09 5.84 29.85
CA ASN A 58 4.26 5.37 30.97
C ASN A 58 2.79 5.21 30.59
N ARG A 59 2.26 6.14 29.81
CA ARG A 59 0.89 6.06 29.28
C ARG A 59 0.71 4.88 28.35
N LEU A 60 1.63 4.68 27.41
CA LEU A 60 1.64 3.53 26.51
C LEU A 60 1.63 2.21 27.30
N ALA A 61 2.45 2.12 28.37
CA ALA A 61 2.50 0.96 29.24
C ALA A 61 1.17 0.72 29.97
N ALA A 62 0.55 1.78 30.51
CA ALA A 62 -0.73 1.69 31.19
C ALA A 62 -1.88 1.28 30.28
N GLU A 63 -1.98 1.87 29.09
CA GLU A 63 -3.00 1.49 28.10
C GLU A 63 -2.82 0.06 27.60
N ALA A 64 -1.56 -0.38 27.40
CA ALA A 64 -1.28 -1.76 26.98
C ALA A 64 -1.68 -2.78 28.06
N GLU A 65 -1.34 -2.55 29.32
CA GLU A 65 -1.73 -3.46 30.41
C GLU A 65 -3.25 -3.50 30.62
N LYS A 66 -3.94 -2.36 30.55
CA LYS A 66 -5.40 -2.27 30.62
C LYS A 66 -6.08 -3.02 29.45
N ALA A 67 -5.56 -2.85 28.24
CA ALA A 67 -6.05 -3.57 27.06
C ALA A 67 -5.85 -5.08 27.23
N TYR A 68 -4.68 -5.52 27.68
CA TYR A 68 -4.40 -6.92 27.93
C TYR A 68 -5.34 -7.55 28.96
N GLU A 69 -5.59 -6.88 30.07
CA GLU A 69 -6.54 -7.35 31.09
C GLU A 69 -7.95 -7.54 30.51
N LYS A 70 -8.44 -6.55 29.75
CA LYS A 70 -9.74 -6.62 29.07
C LYS A 70 -9.83 -7.82 28.13
N LEU A 71 -8.84 -7.98 27.25
CA LEU A 71 -8.78 -8.98 26.19
C LEU A 71 -8.58 -10.40 26.78
N SER A 72 -7.62 -10.57 27.67
CA SER A 72 -7.30 -11.86 28.29
C SER A 72 -8.47 -12.38 29.13
N THR A 73 -9.20 -11.50 29.82
CA THR A 73 -10.40 -11.86 30.58
C THR A 73 -11.53 -12.32 29.64
N LEU A 74 -11.79 -11.61 28.56
CA LEU A 74 -12.84 -11.99 27.61
C LEU A 74 -12.54 -13.33 26.94
N LEU A 75 -11.31 -13.49 26.45
CA LEU A 75 -10.91 -14.67 25.69
C LEU A 75 -10.51 -15.86 26.57
N ASN A 76 -10.29 -15.62 27.87
CA ASN A 76 -9.74 -16.59 28.81
C ASN A 76 -8.42 -17.19 28.28
N VAL A 77 -7.50 -16.31 27.84
CA VAL A 77 -6.21 -16.66 27.25
C VAL A 77 -5.12 -15.80 27.89
N ASN A 78 -4.03 -16.43 28.27
CA ASN A 78 -2.82 -15.75 28.72
C ASN A 78 -1.68 -16.04 27.74
N ILE A 79 -0.91 -15.01 27.43
CA ILE A 79 0.35 -15.13 26.70
C ILE A 79 1.46 -15.35 27.72
N GLU A 80 2.21 -16.42 27.56
CA GLU A 80 3.24 -16.82 28.57
C GLU A 80 4.47 -15.91 28.50
N GLU A 81 4.85 -15.45 27.29
CA GLU A 81 5.95 -14.52 27.08
C GLU A 81 5.46 -13.08 27.02
N LYS A 82 6.32 -12.14 27.43
CA LYS A 82 6.01 -10.70 27.28
C LYS A 82 5.86 -10.35 25.80
N THR A 83 4.72 -9.78 25.45
CA THR A 83 4.43 -9.33 24.08
C THR A 83 5.31 -8.12 23.73
N PRO A 84 6.06 -8.16 22.61
CA PRO A 84 6.86 -7.02 22.19
C PRO A 84 5.98 -5.95 21.52
N ILE A 85 6.07 -4.71 22.01
CA ILE A 85 5.48 -3.53 21.36
C ILE A 85 6.63 -2.71 20.79
N ILE A 86 6.62 -2.49 19.47
CA ILE A 86 7.59 -1.63 18.78
C ILE A 86 6.90 -0.29 18.52
N PHE A 87 7.29 0.72 19.27
CA PHE A 87 6.65 2.02 19.25
C PHE A 87 7.50 3.08 18.56
N TYR A 88 7.01 3.57 17.43
CA TYR A 88 7.58 4.66 16.68
C TYR A 88 6.96 6.00 17.13
N ASN A 89 7.76 7.08 17.17
CA ASN A 89 7.24 8.38 17.53
C ASN A 89 6.25 8.93 16.50
N LYS A 90 6.50 8.67 15.23
CA LYS A 90 5.69 9.20 14.13
C LYS A 90 5.55 8.19 12.98
N GLN A 91 4.55 8.41 12.14
CA GLN A 91 4.23 7.53 11.00
C GLN A 91 5.40 7.38 10.01
N THR A 92 6.10 8.47 9.70
CA THR A 92 7.26 8.43 8.79
C THR A 92 8.42 7.58 9.33
N ASP A 93 8.51 7.41 10.65
CA ASP A 93 9.49 6.52 11.26
C ASP A 93 9.04 5.07 11.15
N LEU A 94 7.73 4.80 11.39
CA LEU A 94 7.15 3.47 11.19
C LEU A 94 7.32 2.99 9.72
N GLU A 95 7.18 3.88 8.75
CA GLU A 95 7.36 3.55 7.33
C GLU A 95 8.79 3.06 6.99
N GLN A 96 9.76 3.31 7.88
CA GLN A 96 11.15 2.81 7.78
C GLN A 96 11.35 1.45 8.44
N THR A 97 10.33 0.86 9.08
CA THR A 97 10.44 -0.41 9.80
C THR A 97 10.91 -1.54 8.88
N ASN A 98 11.81 -2.39 9.39
CA ASN A 98 12.24 -3.60 8.70
C ASN A 98 11.35 -4.83 9.01
N LEU A 99 10.32 -4.65 9.84
CA LEU A 99 9.39 -5.71 10.22
C LEU A 99 8.34 -6.02 9.15
N TYR A 100 8.09 -5.09 8.25
CA TYR A 100 7.20 -5.30 7.12
C TYR A 100 8.01 -5.64 5.86
N PRO A 101 7.73 -6.75 5.17
CA PRO A 101 8.56 -7.21 4.05
C PRO A 101 8.48 -6.33 2.80
N GLY A 102 7.45 -5.49 2.70
CA GLY A 102 7.24 -4.57 1.58
C GLY A 102 7.62 -3.13 1.89
N ILE A 103 7.37 -2.25 0.92
CA ILE A 103 7.43 -0.81 1.10
C ILE A 103 6.08 -0.33 1.60
N ILE A 104 6.06 0.30 2.77
CA ILE A 104 4.86 0.92 3.32
C ILE A 104 4.57 2.20 2.52
N ALA A 105 3.40 2.26 1.88
CA ALA A 105 2.97 3.48 1.23
C ALA A 105 2.66 4.56 2.27
N PRO A 106 2.93 5.85 1.99
CA PRO A 106 2.61 6.92 2.91
C PRO A 106 1.16 6.89 3.37
N GLY A 107 0.93 6.87 4.69
CA GLY A 107 -0.41 6.89 5.27
C GLY A 107 -1.21 5.59 5.19
N SER A 108 -0.65 4.48 4.71
CA SER A 108 -1.39 3.24 4.46
C SER A 108 -1.61 2.37 5.70
N PHE A 109 -0.79 2.51 6.73
CA PHE A 109 -0.87 1.72 7.96
C PHE A 109 -0.92 2.60 9.20
N GLU A 110 -1.79 2.24 10.13
CA GLU A 110 -1.82 2.83 11.46
C GLU A 110 -1.00 2.02 12.47
N GLY A 111 -0.97 0.72 12.30
CA GLY A 111 -0.20 -0.27 13.02
C GLY A 111 -0.30 -1.61 12.32
N PHE A 112 0.36 -2.62 12.84
CA PHE A 112 0.19 -4.02 12.45
C PHE A 112 0.76 -4.95 13.52
N THR A 113 0.23 -6.16 13.56
CA THR A 113 0.70 -7.22 14.45
C THR A 113 1.16 -8.42 13.62
N GLU A 114 2.39 -8.88 13.87
CA GLU A 114 2.91 -10.07 13.19
C GLU A 114 2.27 -11.36 13.73
N PRO A 115 1.88 -12.28 12.85
CA PRO A 115 1.34 -13.58 13.27
C PRO A 115 2.38 -14.46 14.00
N VAL A 116 3.64 -14.37 13.61
CA VAL A 116 4.76 -15.08 14.20
C VAL A 116 5.65 -14.08 14.93
N GLY A 117 6.05 -14.39 16.16
CA GLY A 117 6.81 -13.46 16.99
C GLY A 117 5.93 -12.46 17.76
N HIS A 118 4.65 -12.32 17.40
CA HIS A 118 3.64 -11.50 18.09
C HIS A 118 4.07 -10.05 18.33
N ARG A 119 4.91 -9.49 17.43
CA ARG A 119 5.34 -8.09 17.53
C ARG A 119 4.21 -7.17 17.14
N VAL A 120 3.82 -6.30 18.06
CA VAL A 120 2.86 -5.22 17.84
C VAL A 120 3.63 -3.97 17.42
N VAL A 121 3.38 -3.45 16.24
CA VAL A 121 4.09 -2.30 15.67
C VAL A 121 3.12 -1.15 15.49
N ILE A 122 3.35 -0.04 16.21
CA ILE A 122 2.46 1.13 16.23
C ILE A 122 3.25 2.44 16.26
N TYR A 123 2.56 3.56 16.01
CA TYR A 123 3.16 4.88 16.14
C TYR A 123 2.27 5.86 16.94
N GLY A 124 2.88 6.92 17.48
CA GLY A 124 2.34 7.74 18.56
C GLY A 124 1.75 9.09 18.20
N ASN A 125 1.85 9.60 16.96
CA ASN A 125 1.38 10.95 16.66
C ASN A 125 -0.15 11.03 16.46
N ARG A 126 -0.87 10.87 17.57
CA ARG A 126 -2.34 10.87 17.66
C ARG A 126 -2.81 11.24 19.06
N THR A 127 -4.11 11.45 19.24
CA THR A 127 -4.68 11.69 20.57
C THR A 127 -4.48 10.50 21.51
N SER A 128 -4.65 10.72 22.80
CA SER A 128 -4.55 9.65 23.81
C SER A 128 -5.59 8.55 23.57
N GLU A 129 -6.82 8.95 23.24
CA GLU A 129 -7.94 8.05 22.96
C GLU A 129 -7.71 7.24 21.68
N GLU A 130 -7.23 7.86 20.61
CA GLU A 130 -6.87 7.18 19.37
C GLU A 130 -5.73 6.19 19.58
N LEU A 131 -4.73 6.56 20.40
CA LEU A 131 -3.63 5.66 20.73
C LEU A 131 -4.13 4.46 21.55
N GLY A 132 -4.98 4.68 22.56
CA GLY A 132 -5.58 3.61 23.37
C GLY A 132 -6.41 2.64 22.51
N ARG A 133 -7.21 3.15 21.56
CA ARG A 133 -7.98 2.33 20.62
C ARG A 133 -7.07 1.50 19.72
N LEU A 134 -6.02 2.11 19.14
CA LEU A 134 -5.05 1.40 18.32
C LEU A 134 -4.36 0.28 19.09
N ILE A 135 -3.97 0.54 20.34
CA ILE A 135 -3.36 -0.48 21.21
C ILE A 135 -4.31 -1.66 21.41
N ILE A 136 -5.58 -1.41 21.71
CA ILE A 136 -6.58 -2.49 21.87
C ILE A 136 -6.75 -3.27 20.57
N HIS A 137 -6.84 -2.58 19.44
CA HIS A 137 -6.97 -3.19 18.11
C HIS A 137 -5.79 -4.13 17.82
N GLU A 138 -4.58 -3.65 17.91
CA GLU A 138 -3.37 -4.42 17.59
C GLU A 138 -3.10 -5.55 18.60
N LEU A 139 -3.37 -5.34 19.88
CA LEU A 139 -3.27 -6.40 20.89
C LEU A 139 -4.33 -7.49 20.68
N SER A 140 -5.50 -7.15 20.14
CA SER A 140 -6.50 -8.15 19.75
C SER A 140 -5.92 -9.16 18.77
N HIS A 141 -5.19 -8.70 17.74
CA HIS A 141 -4.51 -9.59 16.81
C HIS A 141 -3.41 -10.44 17.49
N SER A 142 -2.71 -9.91 18.49
CA SER A 142 -1.72 -10.69 19.24
C SER A 142 -2.37 -11.86 20.00
N LEU A 143 -3.52 -11.61 20.67
CA LEU A 143 -4.25 -12.67 21.38
C LEU A 143 -4.98 -13.62 20.41
N GLU A 144 -5.53 -13.12 19.31
CA GLU A 144 -6.07 -13.96 18.22
C GLU A 144 -5.02 -14.94 17.72
N ASN A 145 -3.82 -14.46 17.42
CA ASN A 145 -2.71 -15.29 16.98
C ASN A 145 -2.35 -16.35 18.02
N ALA A 146 -2.33 -15.98 19.31
CA ALA A 146 -2.10 -16.94 20.39
C ALA A 146 -3.20 -18.02 20.47
N ILE A 147 -4.47 -17.66 20.19
CA ILE A 147 -5.57 -18.62 20.13
C ILE A 147 -5.46 -19.51 18.89
N LEU A 148 -5.29 -18.90 17.73
CA LEU A 148 -5.41 -19.59 16.44
C LEU A 148 -4.23 -20.54 16.20
N TYR A 149 -3.04 -20.15 16.66
CA TYR A 149 -1.80 -20.78 16.23
C TYR A 149 -1.00 -21.47 17.33
N LYS A 150 -1.41 -21.38 18.60
CA LYS A 150 -0.73 -22.07 19.70
C LYS A 150 -0.63 -23.59 19.43
N ASN A 151 0.59 -24.14 19.50
CA ASN A 151 0.89 -25.56 19.32
C ASN A 151 0.60 -26.12 17.91
N ARG A 152 0.71 -25.31 16.85
CA ARG A 152 0.53 -25.77 15.48
C ARG A 152 1.81 -25.74 14.69
N PRO A 153 2.06 -26.77 13.84
CA PRO A 153 3.20 -26.73 12.92
C PRO A 153 3.07 -25.54 11.95
N SER A 154 4.16 -24.91 11.71
CA SER A 154 4.29 -23.66 10.95
C SER A 154 3.78 -23.71 9.51
N GLY A 155 3.81 -24.85 8.82
CA GLY A 155 3.35 -24.98 7.42
C GLY A 155 1.84 -24.95 7.21
N MET A 156 1.03 -24.82 8.27
CA MET A 156 -0.42 -24.79 8.16
C MET A 156 -1.05 -23.39 8.05
N PHE A 157 -0.27 -22.33 8.11
CA PHE A 157 -0.79 -20.97 8.21
C PHE A 157 -1.40 -20.44 6.91
N ASP A 158 -0.78 -20.68 5.78
CA ASP A 158 -1.25 -20.15 4.51
C ASP A 158 -2.53 -20.82 4.02
N PHE A 159 -2.75 -22.08 4.45
CA PHE A 159 -3.92 -22.85 4.02
C PHE A 159 -5.17 -22.66 4.88
N ASN A 160 -5.07 -21.95 6.00
CA ASN A 160 -6.17 -21.79 6.94
C ASN A 160 -6.26 -20.40 7.57
N ARG A 161 -5.99 -19.37 6.79
CA ARG A 161 -6.17 -17.99 7.26
C ARG A 161 -7.67 -17.75 7.50
N PRO A 162 -8.07 -17.30 8.69
CA PRO A 162 -9.46 -16.90 8.93
C PRO A 162 -9.89 -15.80 7.98
N PRO A 163 -11.18 -15.67 7.67
CA PRO A 163 -11.71 -14.55 6.92
C PRO A 163 -11.32 -13.21 7.54
N LEU A 164 -11.04 -12.24 6.70
CA LEU A 164 -10.55 -10.94 7.17
C LEU A 164 -11.54 -10.26 8.13
N TRP A 165 -12.86 -10.38 7.87
CA TRP A 165 -13.90 -9.82 8.74
C TRP A 165 -13.94 -10.45 10.14
N VAL A 166 -13.49 -11.71 10.27
CA VAL A 166 -13.40 -12.37 11.59
C VAL A 166 -12.28 -11.75 12.41
N LEU A 167 -11.12 -11.50 11.81
CA LEU A 167 -9.96 -10.93 12.48
C LEU A 167 -10.15 -9.44 12.75
N GLU A 168 -10.36 -8.66 11.71
CA GLU A 168 -10.48 -7.21 11.81
C GLU A 168 -11.76 -6.78 12.54
N GLY A 169 -12.87 -7.50 12.29
CA GLY A 169 -14.12 -7.26 13.01
C GLY A 169 -14.01 -7.54 14.51
N PHE A 170 -13.24 -8.55 14.92
CA PHE A 170 -12.95 -8.79 16.33
C PHE A 170 -12.13 -7.64 16.93
N ALA A 171 -11.08 -7.23 16.26
CA ALA A 171 -10.21 -6.16 16.72
C ALA A 171 -11.00 -4.85 16.89
N GLU A 172 -11.85 -4.47 15.92
CA GLU A 172 -12.74 -3.31 16.04
C GLU A 172 -13.77 -3.46 17.17
N PHE A 173 -14.44 -4.61 17.27
CA PHE A 173 -15.39 -4.90 18.35
C PHE A 173 -14.74 -4.75 19.75
N MET A 174 -13.49 -5.18 19.89
CA MET A 174 -12.77 -5.08 21.17
C MET A 174 -12.42 -3.65 21.55
N THR A 175 -12.28 -2.73 20.59
CA THR A 175 -12.15 -1.30 20.90
C THR A 175 -13.38 -0.80 21.66
N GLY A 176 -14.55 -1.37 21.39
CA GLY A 176 -15.82 -0.98 21.99
C GLY A 176 -16.29 0.40 21.54
N TYR A 177 -15.77 0.88 20.41
CA TYR A 177 -15.98 2.23 19.93
C TYR A 177 -16.60 2.23 18.53
N TRP A 178 -17.70 2.97 18.43
CA TRP A 178 -18.29 3.38 17.18
C TRP A 178 -18.26 4.91 17.10
N ASP A 179 -17.56 5.45 16.11
CA ASP A 179 -17.79 6.83 15.73
C ASP A 179 -18.83 6.93 14.61
N SER A 180 -19.38 8.12 14.45
CA SER A 180 -20.40 8.35 13.42
C SER A 180 -19.85 8.19 12.00
N PHE A 181 -18.52 8.30 11.80
CA PHE A 181 -17.88 8.07 10.51
C PHE A 181 -17.83 6.58 10.16
N ASN A 182 -17.47 5.71 11.10
CA ASN A 182 -17.47 4.26 10.90
C ASN A 182 -18.91 3.72 10.77
N LEU A 183 -19.82 4.22 11.62
CA LEU A 183 -21.24 3.90 11.53
C LEU A 183 -21.86 4.27 10.19
N MET A 184 -21.43 5.36 9.57
CA MET A 184 -21.89 5.83 8.27
C MET A 184 -21.79 4.77 7.18
N THR A 185 -20.66 4.04 7.12
CA THR A 185 -20.45 2.93 6.18
C THR A 185 -21.46 1.82 6.38
N VAL A 186 -21.70 1.45 7.64
CA VAL A 186 -22.63 0.39 8.00
C VAL A 186 -24.07 0.80 7.74
N ILE A 187 -24.47 2.00 8.17
CA ILE A 187 -25.83 2.54 7.96
C ILE A 187 -26.13 2.63 6.45
N ASP A 188 -25.19 3.13 5.65
CA ASP A 188 -25.35 3.19 4.20
C ASP A 188 -25.60 1.79 3.59
N GLY A 189 -24.79 0.79 3.94
CA GLY A 189 -24.99 -0.58 3.44
C GLY A 189 -26.29 -1.21 3.88
N VAL A 190 -26.72 -0.98 5.13
CA VAL A 190 -27.97 -1.51 5.68
C VAL A 190 -29.19 -0.89 4.99
N LEU A 191 -29.19 0.44 4.85
CA LEU A 191 -30.35 1.16 4.30
C LEU A 191 -30.42 1.15 2.77
N SER A 192 -29.32 0.91 2.09
CA SER A 192 -29.25 0.71 0.64
C SER A 192 -29.41 -0.76 0.20
N ASP A 193 -29.69 -1.68 1.14
CA ASP A 193 -29.77 -3.14 0.93
C ASP A 193 -28.49 -3.73 0.28
N ARG A 194 -27.34 -3.20 0.65
CA ARG A 194 -26.02 -3.59 0.15
C ARG A 194 -25.11 -4.16 1.23
N MET A 195 -25.72 -4.86 2.19
CA MET A 195 -24.97 -5.53 3.25
C MET A 195 -24.13 -6.66 2.68
N PRO A 196 -22.88 -6.85 3.16
CA PRO A 196 -22.09 -8.01 2.79
C PRO A 196 -22.75 -9.29 3.27
N GLU A 197 -22.62 -10.35 2.48
CA GLU A 197 -23.13 -11.69 2.80
C GLU A 197 -22.01 -12.68 3.03
N VAL A 198 -22.08 -13.43 4.12
CA VAL A 198 -21.18 -14.55 4.39
C VAL A 198 -21.50 -15.69 3.44
N GLN A 199 -20.47 -16.22 2.77
CA GLN A 199 -20.54 -17.31 1.80
C GLN A 199 -20.21 -18.66 2.45
N ASP A 200 -20.36 -19.75 1.70
CA ASP A 200 -20.07 -21.12 2.17
C ASP A 200 -18.60 -21.32 2.57
N ASP A 201 -17.68 -20.55 1.99
CA ASP A 201 -16.26 -20.54 2.33
C ASP A 201 -15.96 -19.68 3.58
N GLY A 202 -16.96 -19.00 4.13
CA GLY A 202 -16.83 -18.13 5.31
C GLY A 202 -16.38 -16.70 4.98
N GLU A 203 -16.02 -16.41 3.75
CA GLU A 203 -15.69 -15.05 3.32
C GLU A 203 -16.95 -14.21 3.16
N ILE A 204 -16.81 -12.88 3.25
CA ILE A 204 -17.90 -11.97 2.93
C ILE A 204 -17.78 -11.47 1.50
N ARG A 205 -18.93 -11.39 0.83
CA ARG A 205 -19.05 -10.71 -0.47
C ARG A 205 -19.98 -9.53 -0.34
N ALA A 206 -19.59 -8.44 -0.94
CA ALA A 206 -20.37 -7.22 -1.04
C ALA A 206 -20.44 -6.77 -2.51
N ASP A 207 -21.58 -6.22 -2.91
CA ASP A 207 -21.77 -5.71 -4.28
C ASP A 207 -20.88 -4.48 -4.57
N TYR A 208 -20.50 -3.76 -3.53
CA TYR A 208 -19.45 -2.75 -3.60
C TYR A 208 -18.48 -2.93 -2.43
N GLY A 209 -17.19 -2.86 -2.74
CA GLY A 209 -16.14 -3.05 -1.75
C GLY A 209 -15.55 -1.70 -1.31
N ASN A 210 -15.72 -1.38 -0.04
CA ASN A 210 -14.88 -0.45 0.67
C ASN A 210 -13.82 -1.27 1.42
N VAL A 211 -12.58 -0.80 1.51
CA VAL A 211 -11.51 -1.45 2.30
C VAL A 211 -11.89 -1.65 3.78
N ARG A 212 -12.79 -0.81 4.31
CA ARG A 212 -13.33 -0.88 5.66
C ARG A 212 -14.47 -1.90 5.85
N THR A 213 -15.04 -2.45 4.79
CA THR A 213 -16.18 -3.39 4.88
C THR A 213 -15.91 -4.57 5.84
N PRO A 214 -14.76 -5.27 5.80
CA PRO A 214 -14.46 -6.33 6.76
C PRO A 214 -14.34 -5.85 8.20
N TYR A 215 -13.89 -4.64 8.43
CA TYR A 215 -13.74 -3.99 9.74
C TYR A 215 -15.11 -3.62 10.32
N ASP A 216 -15.83 -2.76 9.63
CA ASP A 216 -17.05 -2.13 10.13
C ASP A 216 -18.21 -3.14 10.19
N PHE A 217 -18.46 -3.91 9.13
CA PHE A 217 -19.46 -4.99 9.17
C PHE A 217 -19.02 -6.17 10.02
N GLY A 218 -17.72 -6.47 10.08
CA GLY A 218 -17.17 -7.46 11.00
C GLY A 218 -17.46 -7.09 12.46
N HIS A 219 -17.26 -5.82 12.84
CA HIS A 219 -17.63 -5.28 14.16
C HIS A 219 -19.12 -5.50 14.44
N LEU A 220 -20.00 -5.12 13.51
CA LEU A 220 -21.45 -5.31 13.67
C LEU A 220 -21.84 -6.79 13.78
N MET A 221 -21.16 -7.70 13.05
CA MET A 221 -21.35 -9.13 13.17
C MET A 221 -20.95 -9.65 14.56
N TYR A 222 -19.85 -9.15 15.13
CA TYR A 222 -19.46 -9.48 16.51
C TYR A 222 -20.43 -8.94 17.55
N GLU A 223 -21.02 -7.76 17.37
CA GLU A 223 -22.10 -7.26 18.22
C GLU A 223 -23.33 -8.20 18.15
N PHE A 224 -23.71 -8.65 16.95
CA PHE A 224 -24.79 -9.64 16.78
C PHE A 224 -24.51 -10.97 17.51
N PHE A 225 -23.28 -11.50 17.40
CA PHE A 225 -22.87 -12.69 18.11
C PHE A 225 -22.85 -12.48 19.63
N TYR A 226 -22.38 -11.32 20.08
CA TYR A 226 -22.37 -10.97 21.50
C TYR A 226 -23.78 -10.85 22.08
N GLU A 227 -24.68 -10.19 21.38
CA GLU A 227 -26.08 -10.03 21.82
C GLU A 227 -26.81 -11.38 21.87
N LYS A 228 -26.57 -12.26 20.90
CA LYS A 228 -27.27 -13.55 20.79
C LYS A 228 -26.66 -14.66 21.68
N PHE A 229 -25.34 -14.68 21.85
CA PHE A 229 -24.62 -15.78 22.50
C PHE A 229 -23.69 -15.32 23.64
N GLY A 230 -23.66 -14.04 23.96
CA GLY A 230 -22.81 -13.45 25.01
C GLY A 230 -21.32 -13.56 24.72
N LYS A 231 -20.50 -13.35 25.76
CA LYS A 231 -19.03 -13.44 25.67
C LYS A 231 -18.54 -14.79 25.13
N LYS A 232 -19.24 -15.86 25.44
CA LYS A 232 -18.92 -17.20 24.96
C LYS A 232 -19.03 -17.29 23.44
N GLY A 233 -20.06 -16.68 22.84
CA GLY A 233 -20.25 -16.67 21.39
C GLY A 233 -19.10 -16.00 20.64
N VAL A 234 -18.60 -14.86 21.13
CA VAL A 234 -17.45 -14.14 20.58
C VAL A 234 -16.20 -15.01 20.58
N ARG A 235 -15.92 -15.65 21.74
CA ARG A 235 -14.78 -16.55 21.88
C ARG A 235 -14.90 -17.80 21.00
N ASP A 236 -16.07 -18.42 20.97
CA ASP A 236 -16.32 -19.65 20.19
C ASP A 236 -16.23 -19.38 18.68
N LEU A 237 -16.57 -18.18 18.22
CA LEU A 237 -16.38 -17.76 16.83
C LEU A 237 -14.89 -17.78 16.44
N LEU A 238 -14.01 -17.23 17.26
CA LEU A 238 -12.56 -17.29 17.03
C LEU A 238 -12.04 -18.72 17.13
N LEU A 239 -12.43 -19.50 18.14
CA LEU A 239 -11.98 -20.88 18.31
C LEU A 239 -12.41 -21.77 17.14
N SER A 240 -13.56 -21.49 16.51
CA SER A 240 -14.03 -22.23 15.34
C SER A 240 -13.07 -22.15 14.16
N GLN A 241 -12.30 -21.07 14.06
CA GLN A 241 -11.32 -20.85 13.00
C GLN A 241 -10.05 -21.73 13.13
N ARG A 242 -9.87 -22.43 14.25
CA ARG A 242 -8.74 -23.35 14.46
C ARG A 242 -8.77 -24.62 13.63
N ARG A 243 -9.85 -24.94 12.93
CA ARG A 243 -9.99 -26.19 12.16
C ARG A 243 -9.14 -26.19 10.90
N PRO A 244 -8.34 -27.26 10.62
CA PRO A 244 -7.53 -27.30 9.41
C PRO A 244 -8.41 -27.45 8.16
N ALA A 245 -8.17 -26.58 7.17
CA ALA A 245 -8.94 -26.54 5.92
C ALA A 245 -8.71 -27.77 5.01
N LEU A 246 -7.62 -28.51 5.19
CA LEU A 246 -7.21 -29.62 4.31
C LEU A 246 -8.00 -30.92 4.45
N LEU A 247 -8.75 -31.12 5.54
CA LEU A 247 -9.40 -32.39 5.86
C LEU A 247 -10.93 -32.33 5.93
N SER A 248 -11.53 -31.19 5.76
CA SER A 248 -12.99 -31.07 5.64
C SER A 248 -13.34 -30.16 4.48
N LYS A 249 -14.30 -30.53 3.65
CA LYS A 249 -15.12 -29.49 3.00
C LYS A 249 -15.38 -28.47 4.09
N ARG A 250 -15.00 -27.18 3.89
CA ARG A 250 -15.22 -26.14 4.88
C ARG A 250 -16.69 -26.22 5.32
N ARG A 251 -16.94 -26.96 6.40
CA ARG A 251 -18.20 -26.81 7.10
C ARG A 251 -18.21 -25.40 7.58
N SER A 252 -19.22 -24.66 7.19
CA SER A 252 -19.36 -23.29 7.62
C SER A 252 -19.13 -23.25 9.14
N PHE A 253 -18.18 -22.43 9.60
CA PHE A 253 -17.96 -22.22 11.04
C PHE A 253 -19.26 -21.82 11.76
N LEU A 254 -20.24 -21.35 11.02
CA LEU A 254 -21.58 -21.02 11.49
C LEU A 254 -22.39 -22.24 11.96
N GLU A 255 -22.04 -23.44 11.50
CA GLU A 255 -22.75 -24.66 11.91
C GLU A 255 -22.69 -24.88 13.42
N GLN A 256 -21.59 -24.51 14.09
CA GLN A 256 -21.51 -24.64 15.55
C GLN A 256 -22.50 -23.73 16.30
N PHE A 257 -23.05 -22.71 15.62
CA PHE A 257 -24.10 -21.83 16.11
C PHE A 257 -25.48 -22.18 15.55
N ASN A 258 -25.60 -23.34 14.92
CA ASN A 258 -26.83 -23.79 14.20
C ASN A 258 -27.22 -22.82 13.07
N PHE A 259 -26.25 -22.20 12.41
CA PHE A 259 -26.48 -21.41 11.23
C PHE A 259 -25.88 -22.07 9.98
N VAL A 260 -26.60 -21.96 8.88
CA VAL A 260 -26.04 -22.02 7.54
C VAL A 260 -25.91 -20.58 7.01
N PRO A 261 -25.03 -20.26 6.04
CA PRO A 261 -24.83 -18.90 5.56
C PRO A 261 -26.13 -18.16 5.23
N LYS A 262 -27.05 -18.80 4.54
CA LYS A 262 -28.37 -18.22 4.19
C LYS A 262 -29.17 -17.78 5.41
N THR A 263 -29.27 -18.65 6.45
CA THR A 263 -30.00 -18.34 7.67
C THR A 263 -29.30 -17.27 8.49
N PHE A 264 -27.96 -17.32 8.57
CA PHE A 264 -27.17 -16.31 9.22
C PHE A 264 -27.39 -14.94 8.57
N ASN A 265 -27.23 -14.85 7.25
CA ASN A 265 -27.40 -13.59 6.51
C ASN A 265 -28.80 -12.99 6.71
N PHE A 266 -29.84 -13.83 6.73
CA PHE A 266 -31.21 -13.39 7.01
C PHE A 266 -31.35 -12.80 8.43
N GLU A 267 -30.90 -13.51 9.46
CA GLU A 267 -30.98 -13.05 10.85
C GLU A 267 -30.12 -11.81 11.09
N PHE A 268 -28.95 -11.78 10.52
CA PHE A 268 -28.04 -10.62 10.61
C PHE A 268 -28.62 -9.38 9.92
N LYS A 269 -29.18 -9.52 8.72
CA LYS A 269 -29.87 -8.41 8.04
C LYS A 269 -31.04 -7.88 8.86
N LYS A 270 -31.83 -8.79 9.47
CA LYS A 270 -32.94 -8.40 10.36
C LYS A 270 -32.44 -7.64 11.60
N TYR A 271 -31.38 -8.12 12.22
CA TYR A 271 -30.72 -7.46 13.36
C TYR A 271 -30.23 -6.04 12.97
N ALA A 272 -29.46 -5.93 11.91
CA ALA A 272 -28.90 -4.66 11.45
C ALA A 272 -30.01 -3.62 11.11
N ARG A 273 -31.05 -4.01 10.39
CA ARG A 273 -32.18 -3.15 10.09
C ARG A 273 -32.91 -2.66 11.35
N ASN A 274 -33.10 -3.54 12.35
CA ASN A 274 -33.72 -3.15 13.61
C ASN A 274 -32.84 -2.19 14.40
N ARG A 275 -31.52 -2.40 14.42
CA ARG A 275 -30.56 -1.53 15.10
C ARG A 275 -30.56 -0.10 14.52
N PHE A 276 -30.63 0.03 13.21
CA PHE A 276 -30.56 1.32 12.51
C PHE A 276 -31.94 1.84 12.03
N LYS A 277 -33.05 1.31 12.58
CA LYS A 277 -34.40 1.73 12.18
C LYS A 277 -34.70 3.22 12.32
N THR A 278 -34.06 3.90 13.27
CA THR A 278 -34.21 5.34 13.52
C THR A 278 -33.66 6.21 12.39
N PHE A 279 -32.84 5.67 11.51
CA PHE A 279 -32.29 6.37 10.35
C PHE A 279 -33.15 6.22 9.07
N ILE A 280 -34.14 5.32 9.07
CA ILE A 280 -34.95 5.01 7.87
C ILE A 280 -35.71 6.24 7.34
N GLY A 281 -36.27 7.07 8.26
CA GLY A 281 -37.10 8.24 7.90
C GLY A 281 -36.28 9.52 7.64
N ARG A 282 -34.95 9.46 7.71
CA ARG A 282 -34.08 10.64 7.50
C ARG A 282 -33.85 10.92 6.03
N GLU A 283 -33.33 12.12 5.75
CA GLU A 283 -33.02 12.60 4.40
C GLU A 283 -32.09 11.62 3.66
N ASN A 284 -32.50 11.23 2.45
CA ASN A 284 -31.64 10.47 1.54
C ASN A 284 -30.79 11.46 0.72
N PRO A 285 -29.47 11.24 0.58
CA PRO A 285 -28.66 12.06 -0.31
C PRO A 285 -29.18 12.14 -1.75
N GLU A 286 -29.93 11.15 -2.24
CA GLU A 286 -30.58 11.19 -3.55
C GLU A 286 -31.65 12.30 -3.69
N ASP A 287 -32.18 12.82 -2.57
CA ASP A 287 -33.15 13.92 -2.55
C ASP A 287 -32.49 15.30 -2.72
N TYR A 288 -31.13 15.34 -2.65
CA TYR A 288 -30.38 16.57 -2.87
C TYR A 288 -30.07 16.78 -4.35
N SER A 289 -29.78 18.02 -4.73
CA SER A 289 -29.34 18.35 -6.08
C SER A 289 -27.91 17.92 -6.29
N PHE A 290 -27.68 16.88 -7.09
CA PHE A 290 -26.35 16.42 -7.43
C PHE A 290 -25.53 17.49 -8.17
N LEU A 291 -24.32 17.73 -7.71
CA LEU A 291 -23.30 18.47 -8.44
C LEU A 291 -22.29 17.48 -9.05
N ILE A 292 -21.87 16.49 -8.25
CA ILE A 292 -21.07 15.35 -8.70
C ILE A 292 -21.80 14.10 -8.23
N GLY A 293 -22.32 13.34 -9.17
CA GLY A 293 -23.09 12.13 -8.95
C GLY A 293 -22.26 10.83 -9.11
N PRO A 294 -22.93 9.67 -8.97
CA PRO A 294 -22.27 8.37 -9.01
C PRO A 294 -21.64 8.00 -10.36
N ASP A 295 -22.08 8.59 -11.46
CA ASP A 295 -21.53 8.35 -12.81
C ASP A 295 -20.26 9.15 -13.09
N PHE A 296 -19.80 9.94 -12.14
CA PHE A 296 -18.61 10.74 -12.28
C PHE A 296 -17.35 9.84 -12.30
N PRO A 297 -16.41 10.07 -13.23
CA PRO A 297 -15.27 9.18 -13.42
C PRO A 297 -14.24 9.19 -12.27
N PHE A 298 -14.47 10.00 -11.27
CA PHE A 298 -13.69 10.10 -10.05
C PHE A 298 -14.62 9.82 -8.88
N ALA A 299 -14.37 8.76 -8.12
CA ALA A 299 -15.10 8.56 -6.87
C ALA A 299 -14.33 9.14 -5.69
N TYR A 300 -15.04 9.31 -4.58
CA TYR A 300 -14.53 9.86 -3.33
C TYR A 300 -14.09 11.32 -3.41
N SER A 301 -15.03 12.24 -3.32
CA SER A 301 -14.75 13.66 -3.14
C SER A 301 -14.46 13.95 -1.66
N PHE A 302 -13.21 13.81 -1.24
CA PHE A 302 -12.82 13.90 0.17
C PHE A 302 -12.81 15.32 0.73
N SER A 303 -12.45 16.29 -0.09
CA SER A 303 -12.40 17.69 0.30
C SER A 303 -12.69 18.56 -0.91
N HIS A 304 -13.44 19.62 -0.70
CA HIS A 304 -13.84 20.52 -1.77
C HIS A 304 -13.86 21.98 -1.27
N GLN A 305 -13.64 22.91 -2.19
CA GLN A 305 -13.78 24.35 -1.96
C GLN A 305 -14.22 25.08 -3.22
N VAL A 306 -15.17 26.00 -3.06
CA VAL A 306 -15.61 26.91 -4.11
C VAL A 306 -14.54 27.98 -4.33
N SER A 307 -14.27 28.32 -5.59
CA SER A 307 -13.39 29.44 -5.92
C SER A 307 -14.00 30.77 -5.45
N PRO A 308 -13.18 31.78 -5.10
CA PRO A 308 -13.71 33.09 -4.68
C PRO A 308 -14.63 33.77 -5.69
N GLY A 309 -14.47 33.45 -6.99
CA GLY A 309 -15.38 33.94 -8.05
C GLY A 309 -16.74 33.22 -8.14
N GLY A 310 -16.90 32.08 -7.42
CA GLY A 310 -18.16 31.32 -7.42
C GLY A 310 -18.40 30.44 -8.65
N GLU A 311 -17.50 30.39 -9.62
CA GLU A 311 -17.68 29.65 -10.88
C GLU A 311 -17.14 28.23 -10.87
N LEU A 312 -16.09 28.02 -10.11
CA LEU A 312 -15.35 26.76 -10.05
C LEU A 312 -15.42 26.12 -8.67
N LEU A 313 -15.38 24.79 -8.67
CA LEU A 313 -15.19 23.98 -7.48
C LEU A 313 -13.89 23.20 -7.63
N ALA A 314 -12.95 23.35 -6.70
CA ALA A 314 -11.81 22.45 -6.59
C ALA A 314 -12.18 21.26 -5.70
N VAL A 315 -11.77 20.06 -6.11
CA VAL A 315 -12.10 18.80 -5.44
C VAL A 315 -10.89 17.92 -5.34
N VAL A 316 -10.58 17.43 -4.15
CA VAL A 316 -9.63 16.32 -3.96
C VAL A 316 -10.36 15.00 -4.17
N THR A 317 -9.86 14.20 -5.09
CA THR A 317 -10.51 12.95 -5.47
C THR A 317 -9.51 11.86 -5.83
N VAL A 318 -9.97 10.61 -5.87
CA VAL A 318 -9.17 9.48 -6.39
C VAL A 318 -9.48 9.29 -7.86
N ASN A 319 -8.46 9.36 -8.67
CA ASN A 319 -8.55 8.96 -10.07
C ASN A 319 -8.44 7.42 -10.16
N PHE A 320 -9.54 6.73 -10.41
CA PHE A 320 -9.55 5.26 -10.54
C PHE A 320 -8.74 4.71 -11.70
N ARG A 321 -8.42 5.54 -12.66
CA ARG A 321 -7.56 5.13 -13.78
C ARG A 321 -6.10 4.99 -13.36
N THR A 322 -5.64 5.90 -12.50
CA THR A 322 -4.24 5.97 -12.09
C THR A 322 -4.02 5.53 -10.64
N TYR A 323 -5.09 5.35 -9.88
CA TYR A 323 -5.10 5.16 -8.42
C TYR A 323 -4.31 6.25 -7.68
N LYS A 324 -4.32 7.46 -8.25
CA LYS A 324 -3.68 8.63 -7.65
C LYS A 324 -4.72 9.57 -7.10
N ILE A 325 -4.33 10.27 -6.06
CA ILE A 325 -5.11 11.37 -5.53
C ILE A 325 -4.75 12.59 -6.35
N GLU A 326 -5.77 13.29 -6.78
CA GLU A 326 -5.67 14.42 -7.69
C GLU A 326 -6.59 15.55 -7.22
N ILE A 327 -6.22 16.79 -7.53
CA ILE A 327 -7.07 17.96 -7.39
C ILE A 327 -7.61 18.30 -8.78
N ILE A 328 -8.93 18.26 -8.91
CA ILE A 328 -9.61 18.62 -10.15
C ILE A 328 -10.43 19.89 -9.98
N LEU A 329 -10.60 20.66 -11.04
CA LEU A 329 -11.54 21.78 -11.13
C LEU A 329 -12.80 21.34 -11.84
N VAL A 330 -13.94 21.65 -11.24
CA VAL A 330 -15.27 21.31 -11.72
C VAL A 330 -16.07 22.59 -11.87
N SER A 331 -16.85 22.69 -12.91
CA SER A 331 -17.81 23.79 -13.10
C SER A 331 -18.94 23.67 -12.06
N LEU A 332 -19.21 24.75 -11.31
CA LEU A 332 -20.34 24.80 -10.37
C LEU A 332 -21.71 24.87 -11.10
N LYS A 333 -21.71 25.24 -12.37
CA LYS A 333 -22.91 25.33 -13.16
C LYS A 333 -23.51 23.98 -13.53
N ASP A 334 -22.65 23.05 -14.00
CA ASP A 334 -23.08 21.78 -14.60
C ASP A 334 -22.31 20.54 -14.14
N GLY A 335 -21.42 20.68 -13.15
CA GLY A 335 -20.66 19.58 -12.57
C GLY A 335 -19.59 18.99 -13.49
N LYS A 336 -19.29 19.59 -14.64
CA LYS A 336 -18.30 19.07 -15.57
C LYS A 336 -16.88 19.33 -15.11
N VAL A 337 -16.01 18.34 -15.30
CA VAL A 337 -14.57 18.51 -15.06
C VAL A 337 -14.01 19.46 -16.11
N ILE A 338 -13.48 20.58 -15.63
CA ILE A 338 -12.81 21.58 -16.45
C ILE A 338 -11.35 21.18 -16.65
N LYS A 339 -10.69 20.76 -15.55
CA LYS A 339 -9.25 20.55 -15.57
C LYS A 339 -8.78 19.70 -14.39
N ASN A 340 -7.73 18.93 -14.60
CA ASN A 340 -6.92 18.34 -13.54
C ASN A 340 -5.71 19.27 -13.29
N VAL A 341 -5.61 19.86 -12.10
CA VAL A 341 -4.54 20.79 -11.75
C VAL A 341 -3.30 20.08 -11.19
N THR A 342 -3.44 18.80 -10.83
CA THR A 342 -2.35 17.95 -10.34
C THR A 342 -2.16 16.70 -11.21
N PRO A 343 -2.01 16.80 -12.55
CA PRO A 343 -1.99 15.65 -13.43
C PRO A 343 -0.75 14.79 -13.14
N GLY A 344 -1.01 13.61 -12.62
CA GLY A 344 0.01 12.60 -12.46
C GLY A 344 1.21 13.13 -11.71
N TYR A 345 1.05 13.44 -10.40
CA TYR A 345 2.16 13.97 -9.60
C TYR A 345 3.47 13.32 -10.00
N LYS A 346 4.39 14.14 -10.47
CA LYS A 346 5.70 13.73 -10.93
C LYS A 346 6.41 12.98 -9.83
N SER A 347 7.34 12.13 -10.18
CA SER A 347 8.20 11.35 -9.30
C SER A 347 8.95 12.14 -8.20
N THR A 348 8.77 13.46 -8.14
CA THR A 348 9.40 14.35 -7.16
C THR A 348 8.79 14.25 -5.77
N TYR A 349 7.51 13.93 -5.68
CA TYR A 349 6.79 13.82 -4.40
C TYR A 349 6.26 12.40 -4.22
N ASP A 350 6.20 11.94 -2.96
CA ASP A 350 5.64 10.63 -2.62
C ASP A 350 4.11 10.62 -2.80
N GLY A 351 3.45 11.77 -2.60
CA GLY A 351 2.02 11.97 -2.79
C GLY A 351 1.51 13.29 -2.23
N ILE A 352 0.23 13.59 -2.48
CA ILE A 352 -0.48 14.66 -1.79
C ILE A 352 -0.83 14.16 -0.39
N ASP A 353 -0.57 14.99 0.62
CA ASP A 353 -1.00 14.73 1.99
C ASP A 353 -2.46 15.19 2.15
N PHE A 354 -3.37 14.29 1.87
CA PHE A 354 -4.80 14.55 1.92
C PHE A 354 -5.43 13.89 3.16
N LYS A 355 -6.62 14.35 3.51
CA LYS A 355 -7.37 13.85 4.67
C LYS A 355 -8.56 13.01 4.19
N PHE A 356 -8.61 11.77 4.66
CA PHE A 356 -9.74 10.86 4.43
C PHE A 356 -10.89 11.12 5.40
N ILE A 357 -10.56 11.55 6.61
CA ILE A 357 -11.51 11.75 7.68
C ILE A 357 -11.82 13.25 7.75
N PRO A 358 -13.09 13.66 7.61
CA PRO A 358 -13.47 15.08 7.64
C PRO A 358 -13.07 15.82 8.92
N SER A 359 -12.99 15.13 10.08
CA SER A 359 -12.53 15.72 11.33
C SER A 359 -11.07 16.20 11.28
N ASP A 360 -10.24 15.60 10.41
CA ASP A 360 -8.85 16.01 10.23
C ASP A 360 -8.69 17.33 9.44
N GLY A 361 -9.82 17.88 8.96
CA GLY A 361 -9.87 19.17 8.28
C GLY A 361 -9.73 19.09 6.75
N ARG A 362 -9.53 20.23 6.13
CA ARG A 362 -9.45 20.37 4.67
C ARG A 362 -8.04 20.07 4.16
N SER A 363 -7.98 19.54 2.95
CA SER A 363 -6.71 19.16 2.32
C SER A 363 -6.04 20.29 1.55
N PHE A 364 -6.76 21.35 1.21
CA PHE A 364 -6.26 22.48 0.40
C PHE A 364 -7.08 23.73 0.61
N CYS A 365 -6.58 24.87 0.10
CA CYS A 365 -7.32 26.14 0.05
C CYS A 365 -7.02 26.93 -1.23
N TRP A 366 -7.95 27.83 -1.60
CA TRP A 366 -7.76 28.84 -2.60
C TRP A 366 -7.10 30.08 -2.01
N ASP A 367 -6.30 30.80 -2.81
CA ASP A 367 -5.97 32.19 -2.50
C ASP A 367 -7.20 33.11 -2.76
N ARG A 368 -7.14 34.31 -2.28
CA ARG A 368 -8.26 35.27 -2.37
C ARG A 368 -8.57 35.70 -3.81
N GLN A 369 -7.61 35.65 -4.70
CA GLN A 369 -7.75 35.99 -6.12
C GLN A 369 -8.38 34.83 -6.93
N GLY A 370 -8.41 33.60 -6.36
CA GLY A 370 -8.89 32.41 -7.07
C GLY A 370 -7.91 31.90 -8.15
N GLU A 371 -6.65 32.35 -8.08
CA GLU A 371 -5.63 31.96 -9.04
C GLU A 371 -4.78 30.78 -8.57
N ASN A 372 -4.53 30.70 -7.25
CA ASN A 372 -3.64 29.70 -6.68
C ASN A 372 -4.35 28.79 -5.69
N ILE A 373 -3.89 27.55 -5.66
CA ILE A 373 -4.31 26.53 -4.68
C ILE A 373 -3.09 26.16 -3.85
N ALA A 374 -3.23 26.16 -2.53
CA ALA A 374 -2.23 25.70 -1.60
C ALA A 374 -2.64 24.36 -1.00
N PHE A 375 -1.72 23.41 -0.98
CA PHE A 375 -1.92 22.06 -0.41
C PHE A 375 -0.59 21.44 0.03
N PHE A 376 -0.66 20.39 0.84
CA PHE A 376 0.52 19.71 1.34
C PHE A 376 0.86 18.48 0.50
N VAL A 377 2.17 18.25 0.32
CA VAL A 377 2.71 17.04 -0.29
C VAL A 377 3.80 16.46 0.61
N ARG A 378 4.06 15.20 0.44
CA ARG A 378 5.18 14.50 1.09
C ARG A 378 6.31 14.29 0.11
N LYS A 379 7.51 14.58 0.58
CA LYS A 379 8.75 14.25 -0.09
C LYS A 379 9.71 13.69 0.95
N GLU A 380 9.94 12.39 0.85
CA GLU A 380 10.76 11.66 1.81
C GLU A 380 10.15 11.66 3.25
N LEU A 381 10.81 12.28 4.22
CA LEU A 381 10.34 12.37 5.61
C LEU A 381 9.63 13.68 5.92
N ASP A 382 9.75 14.66 5.03
CA ASP A 382 9.26 16.01 5.26
C ASP A 382 7.97 16.29 4.52
N SER A 383 7.16 17.15 5.12
CA SER A 383 6.00 17.76 4.48
C SER A 383 6.38 19.06 3.82
N TYR A 384 5.83 19.31 2.65
CA TYR A 384 6.02 20.54 1.89
C TYR A 384 4.66 21.16 1.60
N LEU A 385 4.57 22.49 1.79
CA LEU A 385 3.46 23.25 1.26
C LEU A 385 3.78 23.65 -0.19
N ILE A 386 2.85 23.35 -1.07
CA ILE A 386 2.90 23.73 -2.49
C ILE A 386 1.87 24.82 -2.73
N VAL A 387 2.28 25.90 -3.36
CA VAL A 387 1.38 26.90 -3.94
C VAL A 387 1.42 26.73 -5.45
N LEU A 388 0.31 26.30 -6.02
CA LEU A 388 0.18 25.94 -7.43
C LEU A 388 -0.80 26.89 -8.11
N ASN A 389 -0.41 27.47 -9.24
CA ASN A 389 -1.33 28.27 -10.05
C ASN A 389 -2.30 27.34 -10.80
N ALA A 390 -3.60 27.49 -10.51
CA ALA A 390 -4.66 26.62 -11.01
C ALA A 390 -4.89 26.78 -12.52
N VAL A 391 -4.54 27.93 -13.11
CA VAL A 391 -4.68 28.21 -14.54
C VAL A 391 -3.56 27.56 -15.34
N THR A 392 -2.32 27.73 -14.91
CA THR A 392 -1.12 27.28 -15.65
C THR A 392 -0.63 25.89 -15.25
N ASN A 393 -1.09 25.34 -14.14
CA ASN A 393 -0.59 24.12 -13.47
C ASN A 393 0.89 24.19 -13.09
N ARG A 394 1.40 25.41 -12.85
CA ARG A 394 2.79 25.60 -12.44
C ARG A 394 2.87 25.81 -10.94
N VAL A 395 3.80 25.12 -10.30
CA VAL A 395 4.18 25.37 -8.92
C VAL A 395 4.84 26.77 -8.87
N GLN A 396 4.22 27.66 -8.12
CA GLN A 396 4.71 29.01 -7.91
C GLN A 396 5.72 29.05 -6.76
N ARG A 397 5.40 28.32 -5.68
CA ARG A 397 6.25 28.24 -4.48
C ARG A 397 6.18 26.86 -3.86
N GLU A 398 7.29 26.47 -3.25
CA GLU A 398 7.43 25.23 -2.48
C GLU A 398 8.12 25.57 -1.16
N PHE A 399 7.52 25.20 -0.04
CA PHE A 399 8.07 25.46 1.29
C PHE A 399 8.23 24.15 2.04
N ASN A 400 9.43 23.87 2.54
CA ASN A 400 9.65 22.77 3.46
C ASN A 400 9.12 23.17 4.85
N VAL A 401 8.08 22.48 5.33
CA VAL A 401 7.54 22.68 6.69
C VAL A 401 8.15 21.67 7.69
N GLY A 402 9.18 20.95 7.25
CA GLY A 402 9.96 20.06 8.10
C GLY A 402 9.22 18.78 8.51
N ALA A 403 9.54 18.35 9.74
CA ALA A 403 9.03 17.11 10.30
C ALA A 403 7.60 17.21 10.88
N ILE A 404 6.87 18.28 10.57
CA ILE A 404 5.46 18.43 10.96
C ILE A 404 4.66 17.31 10.29
N GLN A 405 3.96 16.53 11.09
CA GLN A 405 3.19 15.39 10.62
C GLN A 405 1.73 15.78 10.41
N LYS A 406 1.08 15.13 9.44
CA LYS A 406 -0.33 15.34 9.11
C LYS A 406 -0.73 16.82 8.98
N PRO A 407 0.03 17.68 8.27
CA PRO A 407 -0.38 19.07 8.09
C PRO A 407 -1.75 19.12 7.42
N SER A 408 -2.62 20.03 7.87
CA SER A 408 -4.03 20.09 7.46
C SER A 408 -4.58 21.49 7.49
N SER A 409 -5.74 21.67 6.86
CA SER A 409 -6.51 22.91 6.84
C SER A 409 -5.66 24.15 6.52
N PRO A 410 -4.90 24.13 5.39
CA PRO A 410 -4.22 25.36 4.98
C PRO A 410 -5.26 26.43 4.71
N VAL A 411 -5.00 27.67 5.14
CA VAL A 411 -5.82 28.84 4.85
C VAL A 411 -4.95 30.09 4.71
N PHE A 412 -5.10 30.83 3.61
CA PHE A 412 -4.38 32.07 3.38
C PHE A 412 -4.88 33.16 4.31
N HIS A 413 -3.95 33.87 4.95
CA HIS A 413 -4.30 35.04 5.74
C HIS A 413 -4.67 36.20 4.81
N PRO A 414 -5.85 36.83 4.95
CA PRO A 414 -6.36 37.80 3.96
C PRO A 414 -5.56 39.11 3.90
N LYS A 415 -4.93 39.52 5.00
CA LYS A 415 -4.13 40.78 5.08
C LYS A 415 -2.65 40.57 4.98
N ASN A 416 -2.14 39.41 5.41
CA ASN A 416 -0.71 39.14 5.49
C ASN A 416 -0.27 38.15 4.42
N LYS A 417 1.02 38.21 4.03
CA LYS A 417 1.61 37.22 3.15
C LYS A 417 1.96 35.93 3.92
N SER A 418 0.99 35.39 4.63
CA SER A 418 1.14 34.16 5.43
C SER A 418 0.00 33.19 5.19
N LEU A 419 0.23 31.95 5.59
CA LEU A 419 -0.74 30.87 5.52
C LEU A 419 -0.78 30.19 6.89
N LEU A 420 -2.00 29.97 7.40
CA LEU A 420 -2.22 29.19 8.62
C LEU A 420 -2.48 27.73 8.26
N PHE A 421 -2.10 26.83 9.15
CA PHE A 421 -2.39 25.41 9.02
C PHE A 421 -2.24 24.68 10.36
N THR A 422 -2.86 23.52 10.50
CA THR A 422 -2.68 22.64 11.64
C THR A 422 -1.68 21.52 11.35
N GLY A 423 -1.05 20.98 12.37
CA GLY A 423 -0.11 19.88 12.22
C GLY A 423 0.32 19.28 13.56
N ILE A 424 1.00 18.13 13.52
CA ILE A 424 1.34 17.34 14.68
C ILE A 424 2.86 17.27 14.85
N GLU A 425 3.34 17.49 16.05
CA GLU A 425 4.70 17.16 16.49
C GLU A 425 4.64 16.25 17.72
N GLY A 426 5.20 15.06 17.62
CA GLY A 426 5.05 14.03 18.66
C GLY A 426 3.58 13.64 18.82
N ILE A 427 3.04 13.83 20.03
CA ILE A 427 1.63 13.61 20.36
C ILE A 427 0.81 14.91 20.46
N ARG A 428 1.41 16.05 20.14
CA ARG A 428 0.79 17.37 20.27
C ARG A 428 0.45 17.94 18.92
N SER A 429 -0.74 18.54 18.83
CA SER A 429 -1.16 19.30 17.66
C SER A 429 -1.00 20.79 17.90
N PHE A 430 -0.65 21.50 16.83
CA PHE A 430 -0.42 22.94 16.88
C PHE A 430 -1.11 23.62 15.70
N LEU A 431 -1.51 24.86 15.91
CA LEU A 431 -1.76 25.80 14.84
C LEU A 431 -0.45 26.49 14.47
N TYR A 432 -0.15 26.53 13.17
CA TYR A 432 1.05 27.13 12.62
C TYR A 432 0.72 28.31 11.71
N SER A 433 1.68 29.22 11.61
CA SER A 433 1.73 30.24 10.57
C SER A 433 3.01 30.05 9.76
N LEU A 434 2.85 30.01 8.42
CA LEU A 434 3.96 30.02 7.47
C LEU A 434 4.01 31.37 6.78
N ASP A 435 5.12 32.08 6.90
CA ASP A 435 5.38 33.30 6.12
C ASP A 435 5.76 32.91 4.68
N LEU A 436 5.00 33.41 3.72
CA LEU A 436 5.15 33.04 2.31
C LEU A 436 6.31 33.78 1.62
N GLU A 437 6.93 34.78 2.23
CA GLU A 437 8.15 35.44 1.68
C GLU A 437 9.41 34.77 2.18
N SER A 438 9.54 34.59 3.49
CA SER A 438 10.71 34.00 4.13
C SER A 438 10.70 32.48 4.22
N GLY A 439 9.54 31.85 4.13
CA GLY A 439 9.37 30.41 4.39
C GLY A 439 9.42 30.03 5.87
N GLN A 440 9.43 31.00 6.78
CA GLN A 440 9.52 30.74 8.21
C GLN A 440 8.20 30.18 8.75
N VAL A 441 8.27 29.03 9.44
CA VAL A 441 7.15 28.41 10.14
C VAL A 441 7.21 28.78 11.62
N ARG A 442 6.08 29.26 12.18
CA ARG A 442 5.94 29.62 13.59
C ARG A 442 4.73 28.91 14.20
N LYS A 443 4.89 28.37 15.41
CA LYS A 443 3.77 27.88 16.23
C LYS A 443 2.97 29.04 16.78
N LEU A 444 1.65 28.95 16.66
CA LEU A 444 0.72 29.94 17.22
C LEU A 444 0.04 29.47 18.50
N THR A 445 0.04 28.16 18.77
CA THR A 445 -0.52 27.55 19.96
C THR A 445 0.55 26.80 20.76
N ASP A 446 0.29 26.52 22.03
CA ASP A 446 1.22 25.86 22.95
C ASP A 446 1.13 24.30 22.89
N GLY A 447 0.19 23.78 22.11
CA GLY A 447 -0.02 22.33 21.92
C GLY A 447 -0.70 21.62 23.08
N ARG A 448 -1.29 22.34 24.04
CA ARG A 448 -2.10 21.75 25.11
C ARG A 448 -3.42 21.20 24.61
N THR A 449 -3.93 21.77 23.52
CA THR A 449 -5.18 21.38 22.87
C THR A 449 -4.89 20.72 21.56
N TYR A 450 -5.60 19.64 21.23
CA TYR A 450 -5.43 18.94 19.96
C TYR A 450 -6.25 19.61 18.86
N VAL A 451 -5.67 20.61 18.19
CA VAL A 451 -6.29 21.37 17.10
C VAL A 451 -6.32 20.50 15.83
N LYS A 452 -7.46 20.38 15.15
CA LYS A 452 -7.63 19.54 13.95
C LYS A 452 -7.87 20.35 12.67
N ALA A 453 -8.86 21.23 12.66
CA ALA A 453 -9.23 22.02 11.50
C ALA A 453 -9.29 23.50 11.87
N VAL A 454 -8.92 24.38 10.93
CA VAL A 454 -8.93 25.84 11.15
C VAL A 454 -9.49 26.57 9.93
N ASP A 455 -10.18 27.70 10.16
CA ASP A 455 -10.53 28.69 9.17
C ASP A 455 -10.31 30.10 9.75
N ILE A 456 -10.25 31.13 8.87
CA ILE A 456 -9.94 32.52 9.25
C ILE A 456 -11.01 33.46 8.69
N SER A 457 -11.40 34.47 9.48
CA SER A 457 -12.34 35.51 9.05
C SER A 457 -11.81 36.34 7.87
N SER A 458 -12.70 36.95 7.11
CA SER A 458 -12.36 37.74 5.92
C SER A 458 -11.48 38.95 6.22
N ASP A 459 -11.54 39.47 7.46
CA ASP A 459 -10.68 40.54 7.98
C ASP A 459 -9.34 40.05 8.51
N GLY A 460 -9.18 38.72 8.69
CA GLY A 460 -7.95 38.09 9.23
C GLY A 460 -7.75 38.23 10.73
N GLU A 461 -8.74 38.73 11.49
CA GLU A 461 -8.57 39.00 12.92
C GLU A 461 -9.03 37.88 13.81
N LYS A 462 -9.90 37.01 13.30
CA LYS A 462 -10.45 35.86 14.03
C LYS A 462 -10.10 34.55 13.36
N VAL A 463 -9.87 33.53 14.16
CA VAL A 463 -9.74 32.15 13.72
C VAL A 463 -10.83 31.31 14.40
N VAL A 464 -11.45 30.42 13.64
CA VAL A 464 -12.30 29.37 14.18
C VAL A 464 -11.61 28.02 13.94
N TYR A 465 -11.62 27.17 14.95
CA TYR A 465 -10.99 25.84 14.82
C TYR A 465 -11.76 24.78 15.59
N SER A 466 -11.64 23.53 15.14
CA SER A 466 -12.10 22.38 15.92
C SER A 466 -10.96 21.82 16.76
N ALA A 467 -11.26 21.41 17.99
CA ALA A 467 -10.29 20.81 18.88
C ALA A 467 -10.97 19.88 19.91
N GLY A 468 -10.19 18.91 20.41
CA GLY A 468 -10.66 17.95 21.40
C GLY A 468 -10.99 18.61 22.75
N TYR A 469 -12.17 18.35 23.26
CA TYR A 469 -12.64 18.80 24.56
C TYR A 469 -13.60 17.76 25.18
N GLY A 470 -13.28 17.25 26.35
CA GLY A 470 -14.15 16.28 27.05
C GLY A 470 -14.35 14.95 26.30
N GLY A 471 -13.40 14.56 25.45
CA GLY A 471 -13.50 13.34 24.64
C GLY A 471 -14.16 13.54 23.26
N PHE A 472 -14.60 14.76 22.95
CA PHE A 472 -15.26 15.10 21.68
C PHE A 472 -14.60 16.32 21.02
N ASP A 473 -14.75 16.44 19.71
CA ASP A 473 -14.32 17.62 18.97
C ASP A 473 -15.34 18.74 19.15
N LYS A 474 -14.85 19.94 19.53
CA LYS A 474 -15.69 21.14 19.73
C LYS A 474 -15.13 22.33 18.96
N LEU A 475 -15.98 23.34 18.71
CA LEU A 475 -15.59 24.55 18.02
C LEU A 475 -15.12 25.62 18.99
N PHE A 476 -14.06 26.31 18.60
CA PHE A 476 -13.44 27.40 19.35
C PHE A 476 -13.22 28.60 18.44
N LEU A 477 -13.45 29.80 18.99
CA LEU A 477 -13.20 31.09 18.35
C LEU A 477 -12.16 31.86 19.12
N ALA A 478 -11.13 32.36 18.44
CA ALA A 478 -10.06 33.14 19.05
C ALA A 478 -9.59 34.28 18.16
N SER A 479 -8.76 35.17 18.71
CA SER A 479 -7.99 36.10 17.89
C SER A 479 -6.90 35.34 17.12
N SER A 480 -6.69 35.67 15.85
CA SER A 480 -5.62 35.11 15.03
C SER A 480 -4.22 35.40 15.60
N ALA A 481 -4.08 36.50 16.37
CA ALA A 481 -2.84 36.88 17.03
C ALA A 481 -2.54 36.05 18.29
N ASN A 482 -3.57 35.51 18.97
CA ASN A 482 -3.44 34.70 20.17
C ASN A 482 -4.49 33.57 20.21
N PRO A 483 -4.30 32.51 19.44
CA PRO A 483 -5.28 31.40 19.35
C PRO A 483 -5.38 30.55 20.62
N ASP A 484 -4.45 30.63 21.55
CA ASP A 484 -4.50 29.88 22.81
C ASP A 484 -5.59 30.41 23.77
N LEU A 485 -5.96 31.68 23.65
CA LEU A 485 -7.04 32.27 24.43
C LEU A 485 -8.32 32.23 23.60
N ALA A 486 -9.08 31.15 23.75
CA ALA A 486 -10.24 30.90 22.90
C ALA A 486 -11.55 30.81 23.67
N MET A 487 -12.61 31.19 23.01
CA MET A 487 -13.97 31.02 23.45
C MET A 487 -14.53 29.73 22.83
N ARG A 488 -15.00 28.78 23.65
CA ARG A 488 -15.68 27.59 23.15
C ARG A 488 -17.09 27.96 22.66
N LEU A 489 -17.38 27.60 21.42
CA LEU A 489 -18.64 27.92 20.77
C LEU A 489 -19.70 26.83 20.94
N THR A 490 -19.29 25.56 21.05
CA THR A 490 -20.20 24.41 21.12
C THR A 490 -19.93 23.53 22.33
N ALA A 491 -20.93 22.79 22.79
CA ALA A 491 -20.87 21.90 23.95
C ALA A 491 -21.69 20.63 23.68
N GLY A 492 -21.60 19.62 24.58
CA GLY A 492 -22.32 18.35 24.49
C GLY A 492 -21.39 17.18 24.19
N GLU A 493 -21.91 15.94 24.33
CA GLU A 493 -21.19 14.68 24.15
C GLU A 493 -21.30 14.17 22.70
N PHE A 494 -20.93 14.99 21.73
CA PHE A 494 -20.91 14.73 20.31
C PHE A 494 -19.86 15.60 19.62
N ASN A 495 -19.55 15.32 18.38
CA ASN A 495 -18.48 15.98 17.63
C ASN A 495 -19.04 17.09 16.73
N ASP A 496 -18.36 18.25 16.78
CA ASP A 496 -18.56 19.38 15.91
C ASP A 496 -17.23 19.62 15.17
N ILE A 497 -17.23 19.46 13.85
CA ILE A 497 -16.01 19.38 13.04
C ILE A 497 -16.04 20.30 11.81
N ALA A 498 -14.86 20.52 11.22
CA ALA A 498 -14.67 21.21 9.95
C ALA A 498 -15.33 22.60 9.87
N PRO A 499 -15.07 23.51 10.84
CA PRO A 499 -15.67 24.84 10.82
C PRO A 499 -15.26 25.65 9.59
N ALA A 500 -16.16 26.54 9.13
CA ALA A 500 -15.91 27.52 8.10
C ALA A 500 -16.70 28.80 8.37
N PHE A 501 -16.05 29.97 8.22
CA PHE A 501 -16.78 31.24 8.26
C PHE A 501 -17.68 31.37 7.03
N SER A 502 -18.84 32.04 7.20
CA SER A 502 -19.62 32.56 6.08
C SER A 502 -18.86 33.67 5.36
N LEU A 503 -19.23 33.99 4.14
CA LEU A 503 -18.59 35.06 3.35
C LEU A 503 -18.66 36.45 4.01
N ASP A 504 -19.63 36.65 4.91
CA ASP A 504 -19.84 37.90 5.67
C ASP A 504 -19.34 37.82 7.14
N ASP A 505 -18.70 36.71 7.52
CA ASP A 505 -18.16 36.43 8.88
C ASP A 505 -19.24 36.47 10.01
N GLN A 506 -20.56 36.44 9.68
CA GLN A 506 -21.60 36.49 10.71
C GLN A 506 -21.92 35.13 11.29
N VAL A 507 -21.72 34.06 10.53
CA VAL A 507 -21.99 32.70 10.95
C VAL A 507 -20.76 31.79 10.75
N VAL A 508 -20.70 30.71 11.51
CA VAL A 508 -19.77 29.62 11.32
C VAL A 508 -20.56 28.39 10.89
N TYR A 509 -20.29 27.88 9.70
CA TYR A 509 -20.80 26.60 9.24
C TYR A 509 -19.95 25.46 9.77
N TYR A 510 -20.55 24.30 10.07
CA TYR A 510 -19.85 23.12 10.58
C TYR A 510 -20.66 21.84 10.34
N SER A 511 -20.04 20.69 10.61
CA SER A 511 -20.72 19.39 10.61
C SER A 511 -20.79 18.86 12.04
N SER A 512 -22.00 18.42 12.48
CA SER A 512 -22.27 17.92 13.82
C SER A 512 -22.88 16.54 13.79
N ASP A 513 -22.41 15.61 14.65
CA ASP A 513 -22.95 14.26 14.79
C ASP A 513 -23.88 14.08 16.01
N GLU A 514 -24.45 15.16 16.52
CA GLU A 514 -25.38 15.18 17.67
C GLU A 514 -26.52 14.15 17.54
N LEU A 515 -26.98 13.88 16.33
CA LEU A 515 -28.02 12.90 16.05
C LEU A 515 -27.50 11.51 15.60
N GLY A 516 -26.21 11.21 15.85
CA GLY A 516 -25.57 9.95 15.47
C GLY A 516 -25.19 9.83 13.98
N ALA A 517 -25.37 10.92 13.22
CA ALA A 517 -24.84 11.09 11.86
C ALA A 517 -24.47 12.55 11.68
N TYR A 518 -23.43 12.85 10.92
CA TYR A 518 -23.00 14.22 10.69
C TYR A 518 -24.02 15.01 9.87
N ASN A 519 -24.43 16.15 10.40
CA ASN A 519 -25.38 17.06 9.79
C ASN A 519 -24.77 18.44 9.58
N ILE A 520 -25.23 19.15 8.55
CA ILE A 520 -24.82 20.54 8.31
C ILE A 520 -25.54 21.45 9.29
N CYS A 521 -24.74 22.22 10.01
CA CYS A 521 -25.18 23.21 10.96
C CYS A 521 -24.53 24.57 10.69
N SER A 522 -25.10 25.65 11.24
CA SER A 522 -24.43 26.94 11.36
C SER A 522 -24.64 27.50 12.77
N LEU A 523 -23.75 28.36 13.17
CA LEU A 523 -23.79 29.08 14.43
C LEU A 523 -23.70 30.57 14.15
N ASP A 524 -24.79 31.32 14.46
CA ASP A 524 -24.78 32.77 14.43
C ASP A 524 -23.97 33.30 15.61
N LEU A 525 -22.91 34.04 15.30
CA LEU A 525 -21.94 34.51 16.32
C LEU A 525 -22.51 35.68 17.14
N LYS A 526 -23.44 36.43 16.60
CA LYS A 526 -24.07 37.58 17.29
C LYS A 526 -25.27 37.15 18.11
N GLU A 527 -26.19 36.42 17.49
CA GLU A 527 -27.42 35.99 18.13
C GLU A 527 -27.19 34.77 19.07
N ARG A 528 -26.05 34.05 18.93
CA ARG A 528 -25.72 32.82 19.65
C ARG A 528 -26.75 31.72 19.49
N ILE A 529 -27.19 31.54 18.23
CA ILE A 529 -28.17 30.53 17.86
C ILE A 529 -27.52 29.55 16.88
N ALA A 530 -27.61 28.26 17.18
CA ALA A 530 -27.24 27.20 16.27
C ALA A 530 -28.47 26.80 15.41
N TYR A 531 -28.26 26.63 14.11
CA TYR A 531 -29.25 26.17 13.16
C TYR A 531 -28.78 24.84 12.55
N ARG A 532 -29.70 23.89 12.38
CA ARG A 532 -29.46 22.61 11.69
C ARG A 532 -30.26 22.57 10.41
N TYR A 533 -29.59 22.29 9.29
CA TYR A 533 -30.15 22.32 7.93
C TYR A 533 -30.40 20.95 7.32
N THR A 534 -29.81 19.90 7.86
CA THR A 534 -29.97 18.53 7.36
C THR A 534 -30.33 17.55 8.46
N ASP A 535 -30.97 16.47 8.08
CA ASP A 535 -31.19 15.28 8.93
C ASP A 535 -30.69 14.04 8.19
N ALA A 536 -29.37 14.00 8.01
CA ALA A 536 -28.72 13.02 7.17
C ALA A 536 -28.89 11.58 7.67
N ARG A 537 -29.12 10.68 6.76
CA ARG A 537 -29.14 9.23 6.99
C ARG A 537 -27.75 8.68 7.26
N THR A 538 -26.76 9.19 6.55
CA THR A 538 -25.36 8.73 6.62
C THR A 538 -24.42 9.79 7.18
N GLY A 539 -24.14 10.86 6.43
CA GLY A 539 -23.34 11.99 6.90
C GLY A 539 -23.11 13.03 5.82
N ASN A 540 -23.17 14.30 6.24
CA ASN A 540 -22.93 15.49 5.42
C ASN A 540 -21.73 16.26 5.99
N PHE A 541 -20.81 16.72 5.11
CA PHE A 541 -19.52 17.26 5.49
C PHE A 541 -19.14 18.50 4.68
N PHE A 542 -18.22 19.29 5.22
CA PHE A 542 -17.54 20.41 4.57
C PHE A 542 -18.52 21.41 3.91
N PRO A 543 -19.42 22.04 4.68
CA PRO A 543 -20.27 23.08 4.13
C PRO A 543 -19.42 24.25 3.62
N VAL A 544 -19.62 24.64 2.36
CA VAL A 544 -18.96 25.78 1.71
C VAL A 544 -20.00 26.64 1.03
N GLU A 545 -20.06 27.93 1.39
CA GLU A 545 -20.98 28.89 0.81
C GLU A 545 -20.63 29.21 -0.65
N ILE A 546 -21.64 29.37 -1.52
CA ILE A 546 -21.43 29.68 -2.93
C ILE A 546 -21.45 31.19 -3.09
N PRO A 547 -20.33 31.85 -3.49
CA PRO A 547 -20.34 33.28 -3.77
C PRO A 547 -21.39 33.68 -4.82
N GLY A 548 -22.20 34.67 -4.51
CA GLY A 548 -23.29 35.14 -5.38
C GLY A 548 -24.60 34.35 -5.30
N GLU A 549 -24.65 33.20 -4.62
CA GLU A 549 -25.85 32.40 -4.41
C GLU A 549 -26.23 32.35 -2.92
N LYS A 550 -26.78 33.45 -2.37
CA LYS A 550 -27.12 33.54 -0.95
C LYS A 550 -28.00 32.35 -0.49
N GLY A 551 -27.65 31.75 0.63
CA GLY A 551 -28.39 30.63 1.21
C GLY A 551 -28.18 29.30 0.49
N LYS A 552 -27.09 29.15 -0.29
CA LYS A 552 -26.70 27.86 -0.91
C LYS A 552 -25.31 27.44 -0.53
N LEU A 553 -25.18 26.17 -0.20
CA LEU A 553 -23.92 25.52 0.15
C LEU A 553 -23.58 24.40 -0.84
N VAL A 554 -22.30 24.18 -1.06
CA VAL A 554 -21.80 22.88 -1.55
C VAL A 554 -21.45 22.04 -0.34
N ILE A 555 -21.92 20.80 -0.32
CA ILE A 555 -21.67 19.83 0.73
C ILE A 555 -21.21 18.50 0.14
N SER A 556 -20.42 17.75 0.89
CA SER A 556 -20.10 16.35 0.59
C SER A 556 -21.02 15.44 1.40
N SER A 557 -21.62 14.44 0.77
CA SER A 557 -22.44 13.44 1.45
C SER A 557 -22.00 12.02 1.09
N TYR A 558 -21.99 11.14 2.10
CA TYR A 558 -21.67 9.73 1.89
C TYR A 558 -22.91 8.98 1.41
N HIS A 559 -22.79 8.31 0.26
CA HIS A 559 -23.89 7.59 -0.36
C HIS A 559 -23.40 6.42 -1.20
N LYS A 560 -23.95 5.23 -0.98
CA LYS A 560 -23.65 3.99 -1.71
C LYS A 560 -22.14 3.71 -1.82
N GLY A 561 -21.43 3.90 -0.72
CA GLY A 561 -20.00 3.62 -0.62
C GLY A 561 -19.06 4.72 -1.15
N SER A 562 -19.59 5.88 -1.53
CA SER A 562 -18.82 7.01 -2.08
C SER A 562 -19.18 8.34 -1.42
N PHE A 563 -18.22 9.28 -1.44
CA PHE A 563 -18.51 10.70 -1.15
C PHE A 563 -18.89 11.41 -2.44
N LEU A 564 -20.10 11.94 -2.49
CA LEU A 564 -20.64 12.70 -3.62
C LEU A 564 -20.87 14.16 -3.22
N LEU A 565 -20.91 15.06 -4.18
CA LEU A 565 -21.09 16.50 -3.95
C LEU A 565 -22.47 16.97 -4.37
N PHE A 566 -23.07 17.79 -3.52
CA PHE A 566 -24.42 18.30 -3.69
C PHE A 566 -24.48 19.79 -3.46
N LYS A 567 -25.45 20.45 -4.11
CA LYS A 567 -25.91 21.81 -3.74
C LYS A 567 -27.05 21.66 -2.74
N LYS A 568 -26.91 22.27 -1.57
CA LYS A 568 -27.95 22.32 -0.52
C LYS A 568 -28.43 23.74 -0.34
N ASP A 569 -29.74 23.91 -0.42
CA ASP A 569 -30.42 25.15 -0.05
C ASP A 569 -30.61 25.21 1.46
N ILE A 570 -30.17 26.29 2.11
CA ILE A 570 -30.28 26.57 3.54
C ILE A 570 -31.13 27.79 3.87
N SER A 571 -32.00 28.21 2.94
CA SER A 571 -32.97 29.29 3.19
C SER A 571 -33.97 28.98 4.31
N SER A 572 -34.15 27.68 4.63
CA SER A 572 -34.91 27.18 5.77
C SER A 572 -34.07 26.23 6.62
N TYR A 573 -34.36 26.18 7.91
CA TYR A 573 -33.71 25.29 8.86
C TYR A 573 -34.69 24.26 9.41
N LEU A 574 -34.15 23.08 9.83
CA LEU A 574 -34.94 22.01 10.46
C LEU A 574 -35.10 22.20 11.96
N ALA A 575 -34.08 22.79 12.58
CA ALA A 575 -34.07 23.07 14.03
C ALA A 575 -33.21 24.30 14.32
N LYS A 576 -33.54 24.97 15.43
CA LYS A 576 -32.69 26.03 16.01
C LYS A 576 -32.63 25.88 17.52
N GLN A 577 -31.47 26.21 18.10
CA GLN A 577 -31.29 26.20 19.56
C GLN A 577 -30.31 27.27 20.01
N PRO A 578 -30.58 27.93 21.17
CA PRO A 578 -29.65 28.86 21.77
C PRO A 578 -28.40 28.12 22.19
N VAL A 579 -27.25 28.76 22.09
CA VAL A 579 -25.93 28.18 22.50
C VAL A 579 -25.24 29.14 23.45
N GLU A 580 -24.70 28.61 24.52
CA GLU A 580 -23.92 29.39 25.50
C GLU A 580 -22.42 29.30 25.12
N PHE A 581 -21.83 30.45 24.81
CA PHE A 581 -20.39 30.56 24.60
C PHE A 581 -19.67 30.64 25.96
N SER A 582 -18.55 29.93 26.09
CA SER A 582 -17.71 30.13 27.24
C SER A 582 -17.08 31.53 27.25
N ALA A 583 -16.64 31.98 28.40
CA ALA A 583 -15.70 33.10 28.41
C ALA A 583 -14.39 32.69 27.71
N PRO A 584 -13.68 33.68 27.10
CA PRO A 584 -12.34 33.38 26.56
C PRO A 584 -11.44 32.85 27.71
N GLN A 585 -10.85 31.70 27.47
CA GLN A 585 -10.01 31.03 28.44
C GLN A 585 -8.93 30.22 27.75
N ALA A 586 -7.84 29.92 28.44
CA ALA A 586 -6.90 28.93 27.94
C ALA A 586 -7.65 27.60 27.77
N VAL A 587 -7.61 27.02 26.58
CA VAL A 587 -8.32 25.77 26.32
C VAL A 587 -7.73 24.69 27.25
N ALA A 588 -8.59 24.03 28.04
CA ALA A 588 -8.14 23.02 28.99
C ALA A 588 -7.42 21.87 28.24
N PRO A 589 -6.30 21.40 28.79
CA PRO A 589 -5.55 20.34 28.10
C PRO A 589 -6.40 19.07 28.00
N VAL A 590 -6.45 18.50 26.80
CA VAL A 590 -7.02 17.16 26.54
C VAL A 590 -6.36 16.09 27.43
N MET A 591 -5.16 16.38 27.91
CA MET A 591 -4.35 15.51 28.77
C MET A 591 -4.89 15.30 30.18
N ALA A 592 -5.93 16.05 30.62
CA ALA A 592 -6.39 16.02 32.02
C ALA A 592 -7.43 14.93 32.36
N SER A 593 -7.99 14.22 31.35
CA SER A 593 -9.06 13.23 31.62
C SER A 593 -8.58 11.77 31.76
N ALA A 594 -7.34 11.44 31.39
CA ALA A 594 -6.77 10.18 31.85
C ALA A 594 -6.39 10.33 33.32
N ALA A 595 -7.22 9.81 34.24
CA ALA A 595 -6.86 9.65 35.61
C ALA A 595 -5.42 9.14 35.67
N ALA A 596 -4.55 9.88 36.35
CA ALA A 596 -3.14 9.58 36.47
C ALA A 596 -3.00 8.13 36.94
N ALA A 597 -2.84 7.21 35.98
CA ALA A 597 -2.45 5.84 36.30
C ALA A 597 -1.17 5.97 37.13
N ALA A 598 -1.11 5.29 38.26
CA ALA A 598 0.06 5.33 39.11
C ALA A 598 1.30 5.10 38.21
N PRO A 599 2.31 5.99 38.28
CA PRO A 599 3.42 5.92 37.32
C PRO A 599 4.12 4.56 37.44
N PHE A 600 4.23 3.85 36.37
CA PHE A 600 5.08 2.66 36.32
C PHE A 600 6.53 3.09 36.56
N THR A 601 7.19 2.44 37.52
CA THR A 601 8.64 2.60 37.65
C THR A 601 9.32 1.77 36.56
N LEU A 602 9.38 2.34 35.34
CA LEU A 602 9.95 1.65 34.20
C LEU A 602 11.48 1.74 34.23
N THR A 603 12.13 0.59 34.24
CA THR A 603 13.59 0.51 34.07
C THR A 603 13.91 0.46 32.58
N LEU A 604 14.55 1.52 32.09
CA LEU A 604 14.98 1.61 30.69
C LEU A 604 16.28 0.83 30.48
N LYS A 605 16.28 -0.04 29.47
CA LYS A 605 17.45 -0.81 29.06
C LYS A 605 17.80 -0.50 27.59
N LYS A 606 19.08 -0.42 27.29
CA LYS A 606 19.54 -0.21 25.91
C LYS A 606 19.24 -1.46 25.08
N TYR A 607 18.70 -1.26 23.89
CA TYR A 607 18.47 -2.36 22.95
C TYR A 607 19.78 -2.96 22.43
N LYS A 608 19.86 -4.31 22.43
CA LYS A 608 20.95 -5.07 21.88
C LYS A 608 20.39 -6.06 20.84
N PRO A 609 20.75 -5.93 19.54
CA PRO A 609 20.12 -6.71 18.46
C PRO A 609 20.18 -8.23 18.64
N PHE A 610 21.30 -8.75 19.12
CA PHE A 610 21.53 -10.20 19.22
C PHE A 610 21.19 -10.81 20.59
N GLU A 611 20.57 -10.02 21.51
CA GLU A 611 20.13 -10.53 22.81
C GLU A 611 18.97 -11.52 22.67
N LYS A 612 18.03 -11.26 21.73
CA LYS A 612 16.92 -12.17 21.41
C LYS A 612 16.71 -12.18 19.88
N LEU A 613 16.92 -13.32 19.27
CA LEU A 613 16.60 -13.58 17.87
C LEU A 613 15.29 -14.35 17.79
N ILE A 614 14.49 -14.07 16.78
CA ILE A 614 13.19 -14.70 16.55
C ILE A 614 13.07 -15.19 15.12
N VAL A 615 12.31 -16.25 14.93
CA VAL A 615 11.94 -16.70 13.59
C VAL A 615 10.93 -15.72 13.02
N SER A 616 11.26 -15.12 11.86
CA SER A 616 10.38 -14.19 11.17
C SER A 616 9.67 -14.91 10.04
N GLY A 617 8.38 -15.11 10.22
CA GLY A 617 7.60 -15.89 9.28
C GLY A 617 7.82 -17.41 9.43
N LEU A 618 7.05 -18.13 8.66
CA LEU A 618 7.09 -19.59 8.68
C LEU A 618 7.87 -20.09 7.49
N PRO A 619 8.69 -21.13 7.65
CA PRO A 619 9.38 -21.72 6.52
C PRO A 619 8.36 -22.23 5.48
N PRO A 620 8.24 -21.60 4.30
CA PRO A 620 7.43 -22.15 3.25
C PRO A 620 8.07 -23.45 2.78
N VAL A 621 7.29 -24.48 2.61
CA VAL A 621 7.74 -25.76 2.07
C VAL A 621 7.10 -25.95 0.71
N THR A 622 7.91 -25.91 -0.33
CA THR A 622 7.48 -26.27 -1.68
C THR A 622 7.88 -27.71 -1.94
N LEU A 623 6.94 -28.54 -2.30
CA LEU A 623 7.17 -29.93 -2.68
C LEU A 623 6.46 -30.21 -4.01
N GLY A 624 7.12 -30.94 -4.89
CA GLY A 624 6.55 -31.38 -6.14
C GLY A 624 7.20 -32.66 -6.68
N ILE A 625 6.50 -33.29 -7.59
CA ILE A 625 6.98 -34.46 -8.33
C ILE A 625 6.78 -34.12 -9.81
N ASP A 626 7.81 -34.25 -10.61
CA ASP A 626 7.71 -34.08 -12.05
C ASP A 626 7.14 -35.33 -12.76
N THR A 627 6.94 -35.21 -14.05
CA THR A 627 6.40 -36.29 -14.87
C THR A 627 7.34 -37.48 -15.04
N GLY A 628 8.64 -37.33 -14.77
CA GLY A 628 9.65 -38.39 -14.75
C GLY A 628 9.80 -39.09 -13.39
N GLY A 629 9.00 -38.67 -12.39
CA GLY A 629 9.09 -39.20 -11.01
C GLY A 629 10.18 -38.52 -10.17
N GLY A 630 10.81 -37.48 -10.69
CA GLY A 630 11.79 -36.69 -9.96
C GLY A 630 11.15 -35.88 -8.86
N PHE A 631 11.68 -35.98 -7.64
CA PHE A 631 11.22 -35.20 -6.49
C PHE A 631 11.98 -33.87 -6.38
N TYR A 632 11.25 -32.78 -6.22
CA TYR A 632 11.86 -31.49 -5.91
C TYR A 632 11.22 -30.85 -4.68
N GLY A 633 12.00 -30.06 -3.97
CA GLY A 633 11.51 -29.33 -2.82
C GLY A 633 12.41 -28.19 -2.42
N SER A 634 11.84 -27.18 -1.82
CA SER A 634 12.61 -26.08 -1.23
C SER A 634 11.94 -25.55 0.04
N SER A 635 12.76 -24.99 0.91
CA SER A 635 12.32 -24.28 2.11
C SER A 635 13.33 -23.22 2.51
N TYR A 636 12.87 -22.16 3.17
CA TYR A 636 13.77 -21.20 3.81
C TYR A 636 13.33 -20.87 5.23
N LEU A 637 14.29 -20.54 6.07
CA LEU A 637 14.09 -20.06 7.44
C LEU A 637 14.73 -18.68 7.54
N ASN A 638 13.95 -17.69 7.98
CA ASN A 638 14.45 -16.35 8.31
C ASN A 638 14.43 -16.14 9.82
N VAL A 639 15.60 -15.83 10.38
CA VAL A 639 15.78 -15.50 11.80
C VAL A 639 16.23 -14.04 11.88
N THR A 640 15.54 -13.24 12.67
CA THR A 640 15.79 -11.80 12.74
C THR A 640 15.88 -11.31 14.17
N ASP A 641 16.50 -10.15 14.37
CA ASP A 641 16.44 -9.44 15.63
C ASP A 641 15.04 -8.82 15.85
N MET A 642 14.82 -8.27 17.02
CA MET A 642 13.50 -7.75 17.42
C MET A 642 12.98 -6.60 16.53
N LEU A 643 13.86 -5.87 15.86
CA LEU A 643 13.53 -4.74 14.99
C LEU A 643 13.56 -5.07 13.49
N GLY A 644 13.97 -6.31 13.12
CA GLY A 644 14.10 -6.70 11.73
C GLY A 644 15.34 -6.15 11.02
N ASP A 645 16.25 -5.51 11.75
CA ASP A 645 17.44 -4.87 11.19
C ASP A 645 18.49 -5.87 10.72
N HIS A 646 18.55 -7.02 11.37
CA HIS A 646 19.52 -8.10 11.16
C HIS A 646 18.77 -9.37 10.81
N ASN A 647 18.96 -9.88 9.59
CA ASN A 647 18.28 -11.06 9.09
C ASN A 647 19.28 -12.16 8.74
N PHE A 648 19.09 -13.36 9.28
CA PHE A 648 19.79 -14.58 8.93
C PHE A 648 18.87 -15.50 8.16
N ILE A 649 19.21 -15.77 6.91
CA ILE A 649 18.36 -16.53 5.98
C ILE A 649 19.07 -17.85 5.66
N PHE A 650 18.40 -18.95 5.95
CA PHE A 650 18.81 -20.30 5.61
C PHE A 650 17.88 -20.79 4.50
N TYR A 651 18.43 -21.14 3.35
CA TYR A 651 17.67 -21.68 2.23
C TYR A 651 18.20 -23.04 1.84
N LEU A 652 17.27 -23.96 1.62
CA LEU A 652 17.54 -25.33 1.18
C LEU A 652 16.69 -25.62 -0.03
N ALA A 653 17.27 -26.20 -1.07
CA ALA A 653 16.55 -26.71 -2.22
C ALA A 653 17.10 -28.04 -2.69
N SER A 654 16.23 -28.86 -3.24
CA SER A 654 16.60 -30.11 -3.92
C SER A 654 15.83 -30.22 -5.21
N TYR A 655 16.52 -30.47 -6.31
CA TYR A 655 15.96 -30.62 -7.63
C TYR A 655 16.69 -31.78 -8.36
N TYR A 656 15.96 -32.84 -8.73
CA TYR A 656 16.54 -34.07 -9.35
C TYR A 656 17.74 -34.68 -8.61
N GLY A 657 17.76 -34.62 -7.28
CA GLY A 657 18.87 -35.08 -6.46
C GLY A 657 20.02 -34.09 -6.31
N TYR A 658 20.02 -32.99 -7.07
CA TYR A 658 20.95 -31.89 -6.86
C TYR A 658 20.46 -31.02 -5.71
N ARG A 659 21.38 -30.61 -4.83
CA ARG A 659 21.05 -29.91 -3.60
C ARG A 659 21.72 -28.55 -3.57
N SER A 660 20.96 -27.55 -3.12
CA SER A 660 21.47 -26.20 -2.90
C SER A 660 21.27 -25.80 -1.45
N TYR A 661 22.29 -25.20 -0.88
CA TYR A 661 22.36 -24.74 0.51
C TYR A 661 22.84 -23.30 0.51
N HIS A 662 22.08 -22.43 1.18
CA HIS A 662 22.42 -21.02 1.27
C HIS A 662 22.32 -20.55 2.72
N LEU A 663 23.31 -19.80 3.16
CA LEU A 663 23.32 -19.09 4.43
C LEU A 663 23.61 -17.63 4.15
N ALA A 664 22.64 -16.76 4.39
CA ALA A 664 22.79 -15.34 4.14
C ALA A 664 22.57 -14.51 5.40
N TYR A 665 23.28 -13.41 5.48
CA TYR A 665 23.10 -12.39 6.48
C TYR A 665 22.83 -11.04 5.78
N LEU A 666 21.69 -10.42 6.07
CA LEU A 666 21.29 -9.13 5.55
C LEU A 666 21.20 -8.12 6.70
N ASN A 667 21.91 -7.00 6.58
CA ASN A 667 21.86 -5.87 7.50
C ASN A 667 21.18 -4.68 6.83
N GLN A 668 20.03 -4.27 7.36
CA GLN A 668 19.20 -3.17 6.85
C GLN A 668 19.05 -2.03 7.86
N ARG A 669 19.85 -2.00 8.91
CA ARG A 669 19.76 -1.02 10.00
C ARG A 669 20.01 0.42 9.57
N ARG A 670 20.75 0.62 8.49
CA ARG A 670 21.15 1.94 7.97
C ARG A 670 20.82 2.06 6.51
N ARG A 671 20.94 3.27 5.98
CA ARG A 671 20.76 3.53 4.55
C ARG A 671 21.71 2.70 3.69
N LEU A 672 22.99 2.62 4.06
CA LEU A 672 23.91 1.65 3.46
C LEU A 672 23.59 0.27 4.04
N GLN A 673 23.03 -0.59 3.21
CA GLN A 673 22.69 -1.96 3.53
C GLN A 673 23.78 -2.89 3.01
N PHE A 674 23.97 -4.03 3.66
CA PHE A 674 24.88 -5.03 3.15
C PHE A 674 24.35 -6.45 3.33
N TYR A 675 24.80 -7.31 2.45
CA TYR A 675 24.43 -8.71 2.36
C TYR A 675 25.71 -9.54 2.30
N ALA A 676 25.80 -10.56 3.12
CA ALA A 676 26.87 -11.55 3.09
C ALA A 676 26.25 -12.94 2.95
N HIS A 677 26.77 -13.74 2.04
CA HIS A 677 26.13 -14.98 1.65
C HIS A 677 27.17 -16.08 1.41
N LEU A 678 26.91 -17.24 1.94
CA LEU A 678 27.63 -18.47 1.66
C LEU A 678 26.69 -19.44 0.98
N PHE A 679 27.18 -20.09 -0.07
CA PHE A 679 26.36 -20.99 -0.86
C PHE A 679 27.10 -22.21 -1.37
N SER A 680 26.37 -23.29 -1.50
CA SER A 680 26.68 -24.44 -2.32
C SER A 680 25.46 -24.73 -3.15
N GLU A 681 25.53 -24.49 -4.44
CA GLU A 681 24.37 -24.54 -5.32
C GLU A 681 24.66 -25.38 -6.56
N SER A 682 23.60 -26.00 -7.10
CA SER A 682 23.68 -26.76 -8.34
C SER A 682 22.50 -26.41 -9.22
N ASP A 683 22.81 -25.89 -10.40
CA ASP A 683 21.85 -25.56 -11.46
C ASP A 683 21.89 -26.63 -12.53
N ALA A 684 20.74 -27.26 -12.80
CA ALA A 684 20.60 -28.20 -13.89
C ALA A 684 19.85 -27.53 -15.04
N TYR A 685 20.37 -27.63 -16.26
CA TYR A 685 19.75 -27.06 -17.45
C TYR A 685 20.01 -27.93 -18.66
N TYR A 686 19.11 -27.87 -19.64
CA TYR A 686 19.23 -28.63 -20.87
C TYR A 686 19.88 -27.80 -21.96
N TYR A 687 20.90 -28.37 -22.59
CA TYR A 687 21.48 -27.82 -23.80
C TYR A 687 20.79 -28.40 -25.03
N PRO A 688 20.19 -27.57 -25.90
CA PRO A 688 19.75 -28.04 -27.22
C PRO A 688 20.96 -28.19 -28.13
N TYR A 689 21.17 -29.39 -28.67
CA TYR A 689 22.20 -29.64 -29.66
C TYR A 689 21.65 -30.51 -30.75
N ILE A 690 21.64 -30.01 -31.99
CA ILE A 690 21.06 -30.65 -33.23
C ILE A 690 19.56 -30.96 -32.96
N SER A 691 19.18 -32.15 -32.63
CA SER A 691 17.78 -32.54 -32.33
C SER A 691 17.60 -33.14 -30.95
N ASN A 692 18.63 -33.06 -30.10
CA ASN A 692 18.63 -33.63 -28.75
C ASN A 692 18.85 -32.56 -27.70
N TYR A 693 18.36 -32.87 -26.50
CA TYR A 693 18.63 -32.08 -25.30
C TYR A 693 19.54 -32.85 -24.36
N TYR A 694 20.64 -32.22 -23.96
CA TYR A 694 21.61 -32.82 -23.05
C TYR A 694 21.55 -32.09 -21.71
N LEU A 695 21.50 -32.84 -20.64
CA LEU A 695 21.53 -32.29 -19.29
C LEU A 695 22.94 -31.77 -18.97
N SER A 696 23.00 -30.53 -18.54
CA SER A 696 24.22 -29.94 -17.98
C SER A 696 23.95 -29.51 -16.56
N VAL A 697 24.89 -29.78 -15.68
CA VAL A 697 24.83 -29.40 -14.26
C VAL A 697 26.01 -28.52 -13.92
N ARG A 698 25.73 -27.33 -13.49
CA ARG A 698 26.70 -26.38 -12.97
C ARG A 698 26.61 -26.35 -11.47
N SER A 699 27.70 -26.70 -10.79
CA SER A 699 27.84 -26.62 -9.35
C SER A 699 28.75 -25.48 -8.98
N ARG A 700 28.38 -24.71 -7.98
CA ARG A 700 29.15 -23.60 -7.45
C ARG A 700 29.19 -23.67 -5.92
N ILE A 701 30.36 -23.48 -5.34
CA ILE A 701 30.54 -23.35 -3.90
C ILE A 701 31.40 -22.15 -3.58
N GLY A 702 30.94 -21.32 -2.67
CA GLY A 702 31.63 -20.08 -2.34
C GLY A 702 30.81 -19.11 -1.50
N GLY A 703 31.09 -17.84 -1.66
CA GLY A 703 30.35 -16.77 -1.00
C GLY A 703 30.43 -15.46 -1.76
N ASP A 704 29.51 -14.59 -1.42
CA ASP A 704 29.45 -13.24 -1.94
C ASP A 704 29.15 -12.20 -0.83
N PHE A 705 29.55 -10.98 -1.11
CA PHE A 705 29.27 -9.80 -0.29
C PHE A 705 28.78 -8.68 -1.20
N ALA A 706 27.67 -8.07 -0.84
CA ALA A 706 27.11 -6.96 -1.60
C ALA A 706 26.75 -5.78 -0.71
N LEU A 707 26.93 -4.57 -1.26
CA LEU A 707 26.55 -3.30 -0.68
C LEU A 707 25.44 -2.68 -1.53
N PHE A 708 24.40 -2.19 -0.87
CA PHE A 708 23.28 -1.49 -1.50
C PHE A 708 23.13 -0.11 -0.91
N TYR A 709 23.18 0.91 -1.74
CA TYR A 709 22.96 2.29 -1.32
C TYR A 709 21.75 2.89 -2.06
N PRO A 710 20.57 2.94 -1.43
CA PRO A 710 19.40 3.56 -2.03
C PRO A 710 19.51 5.08 -2.02
N PHE A 711 19.52 5.71 -3.20
CA PHE A 711 19.42 7.16 -3.37
C PHE A 711 17.98 7.64 -3.14
N SER A 712 17.02 6.84 -3.62
CA SER A 712 15.58 7.07 -3.50
C SER A 712 14.82 5.75 -3.42
N ARG A 713 13.51 5.80 -3.21
CA ARG A 713 12.65 4.59 -3.24
C ARG A 713 12.76 3.81 -4.56
N SER A 714 13.16 4.46 -5.64
CA SER A 714 13.26 3.83 -6.96
C SER A 714 14.68 3.59 -7.44
N THR A 715 15.69 4.27 -6.90
CA THR A 715 17.05 4.25 -7.45
C THR A 715 18.06 3.86 -6.39
N ARG A 716 19.00 2.94 -6.72
CA ARG A 716 20.10 2.52 -5.87
C ARG A 716 21.37 2.23 -6.67
N ALA A 717 22.51 2.34 -6.00
CA ALA A 717 23.76 1.76 -6.44
C ALA A 717 23.99 0.42 -5.73
N GLU A 718 24.60 -0.50 -6.43
CA GLU A 718 25.00 -1.81 -5.94
C GLU A 718 26.48 -2.02 -6.19
N LEU A 719 27.18 -2.62 -5.24
CA LEU A 719 28.57 -3.07 -5.39
C LEU A 719 28.66 -4.46 -4.80
N SER A 720 29.12 -5.42 -5.57
CA SER A 720 29.28 -6.80 -5.10
C SER A 720 30.64 -7.36 -5.42
N ILE A 721 31.07 -8.29 -4.58
CA ILE A 721 32.23 -9.14 -4.79
C ILE A 721 31.83 -10.56 -4.43
N ALA A 722 32.18 -11.53 -5.27
CA ALA A 722 32.00 -12.93 -4.97
C ALA A 722 33.32 -13.70 -5.14
N ALA A 723 33.44 -14.82 -4.43
CA ALA A 723 34.52 -15.75 -4.57
C ALA A 723 33.96 -17.17 -4.54
N PHE A 724 34.07 -17.90 -5.64
CA PHE A 724 33.53 -19.24 -5.72
C PHE A 724 34.34 -20.16 -6.65
N HIS A 725 34.26 -21.43 -6.36
CA HIS A 725 34.70 -22.49 -7.27
C HIS A 725 33.52 -22.98 -8.07
N GLN A 726 33.68 -23.10 -9.39
CA GLN A 726 32.66 -23.59 -10.32
C GLN A 726 33.11 -24.85 -10.99
N GLU A 727 32.23 -25.83 -11.03
CA GLU A 727 32.35 -27.05 -11.83
C GLU A 727 31.10 -27.19 -12.72
N GLU A 728 31.31 -27.57 -13.95
CA GLU A 728 30.23 -27.84 -14.89
C GLU A 728 30.42 -29.22 -15.51
N ASN A 729 29.41 -30.07 -15.38
CA ASN A 729 29.34 -31.39 -15.95
C ASN A 729 28.18 -31.46 -16.94
N SER A 730 28.40 -32.02 -18.12
CA SER A 730 27.41 -32.17 -19.16
C SER A 730 27.38 -33.59 -19.73
N ASP A 731 26.18 -34.11 -19.96
CA ASP A 731 26.01 -35.39 -20.66
C ASP A 731 26.66 -35.39 -22.05
N MET A 732 26.78 -34.24 -22.70
CA MET A 732 27.47 -34.09 -23.97
C MET A 732 28.92 -34.55 -23.86
N ILE A 733 29.62 -34.20 -22.80
CA ILE A 733 31.02 -34.62 -22.54
C ILE A 733 31.08 -36.11 -22.30
N PHE A 734 30.12 -36.67 -21.54
CA PHE A 734 30.05 -38.10 -21.28
C PHE A 734 29.90 -38.92 -22.57
N TYR A 735 29.15 -38.40 -23.52
CA TYR A 735 28.97 -39.01 -24.88
C TYR A 735 30.10 -38.68 -25.86
N GLY A 736 31.18 -37.99 -25.41
CA GLY A 736 32.30 -37.61 -26.24
C GLY A 736 32.05 -36.47 -27.24
N TYR A 737 30.99 -35.68 -27.07
CA TYR A 737 30.77 -34.49 -27.84
C TYR A 737 31.52 -33.29 -27.27
N GLU A 738 32.12 -32.50 -28.15
CA GLU A 738 32.61 -31.17 -27.73
C GLU A 738 31.41 -30.24 -27.51
N LEU A 739 31.45 -29.50 -26.37
CA LEU A 739 30.44 -28.48 -26.14
C LEU A 739 30.48 -27.44 -27.28
N PRO A 740 29.35 -27.15 -27.90
CA PRO A 740 29.29 -26.08 -28.87
C PRO A 740 29.86 -24.81 -28.23
N TYR A 741 30.83 -24.19 -28.91
CA TYR A 741 31.47 -22.94 -28.50
C TYR A 741 32.54 -23.03 -27.41
N GLY A 742 33.01 -24.22 -27.02
CA GLY A 742 34.32 -24.42 -26.38
C GLY A 742 34.58 -23.74 -25.01
N GLN A 743 33.56 -23.23 -24.33
CA GLN A 743 33.78 -22.53 -23.06
C GLN A 743 33.13 -23.24 -21.90
N TYR A 744 33.83 -24.26 -21.46
CA TYR A 744 33.58 -24.96 -20.24
C TYR A 744 34.56 -24.44 -19.20
N PHE A 745 34.05 -23.76 -18.15
CA PHE A 745 34.92 -23.22 -17.11
C PHE A 745 34.77 -24.02 -15.84
N ASN A 746 35.83 -24.72 -15.50
CA ASN A 746 36.04 -25.34 -14.21
C ASN A 746 37.17 -24.59 -13.51
N GLY A 747 36.92 -24.06 -12.34
CA GLY A 747 37.91 -23.32 -11.58
C GLY A 747 37.34 -22.22 -10.71
N PHE A 748 38.26 -21.37 -10.28
CA PHE A 748 37.95 -20.30 -9.34
C PHE A 748 37.53 -19.02 -10.06
N ALA A 749 36.47 -18.37 -9.58
CA ALA A 749 35.98 -17.10 -10.06
C ALA A 749 35.93 -16.06 -8.94
N LEU A 750 36.40 -14.85 -9.25
CA LEU A 750 36.33 -13.69 -8.35
C LEU A 750 35.74 -12.48 -9.08
N PRO A 751 34.42 -12.45 -9.32
CA PRO A 751 33.77 -11.28 -9.89
C PRO A 751 33.65 -10.14 -8.88
N VAL A 752 33.91 -8.92 -9.37
CA VAL A 752 33.54 -7.65 -8.73
C VAL A 752 32.61 -6.93 -9.69
N GLU A 753 31.42 -6.57 -9.24
CA GLU A 753 30.40 -5.91 -10.06
C GLU A 753 29.89 -4.63 -9.39
N ALA A 754 29.73 -3.59 -10.19
CA ALA A 754 29.01 -2.39 -9.80
C ALA A 754 27.78 -2.24 -10.68
N ALA A 755 26.65 -1.81 -10.10
CA ALA A 755 25.42 -1.60 -10.84
C ALA A 755 24.66 -0.36 -10.37
N LEU A 756 23.93 0.25 -11.30
CA LEU A 756 22.94 1.28 -11.04
C LEU A 756 21.56 0.73 -11.43
N VAL A 757 20.62 0.77 -10.47
CA VAL A 757 19.29 0.24 -10.64
C VAL A 757 18.26 1.34 -10.40
N SER A 758 17.26 1.42 -11.28
CA SER A 758 16.08 2.26 -11.08
C SER A 758 14.80 1.47 -11.39
N GLU A 759 13.87 1.43 -10.44
CA GLU A 759 12.63 0.66 -10.52
C GLU A 759 11.44 1.51 -10.12
N THR A 760 10.70 2.03 -11.10
CA THR A 760 9.47 2.80 -10.87
C THR A 760 8.22 2.06 -11.30
N THR A 761 8.38 0.82 -11.77
CA THR A 761 7.29 0.01 -12.33
C THR A 761 6.15 -0.18 -11.35
N ARG A 762 4.94 -0.08 -11.86
CA ARG A 762 3.70 -0.43 -11.19
C ARG A 762 3.10 -1.63 -11.87
N PHE A 763 2.58 -2.55 -11.07
CA PHE A 763 2.04 -3.82 -11.54
C PHE A 763 0.52 -3.81 -11.49
N ALA A 764 -0.09 -4.52 -12.43
CA ALA A 764 -1.49 -4.92 -12.45
C ALA A 764 -1.56 -6.46 -12.62
N TYR A 765 -2.74 -7.01 -12.91
CA TYR A 765 -2.95 -8.46 -13.00
C TYR A 765 -1.97 -9.19 -13.93
N TYR A 766 -1.68 -8.63 -15.11
CA TYR A 766 -0.83 -9.25 -16.13
C TYR A 766 0.66 -8.95 -15.98
N GLY A 767 1.02 -8.04 -15.13
CA GLY A 767 2.39 -7.59 -14.99
C GLY A 767 2.50 -6.06 -14.97
N PRO A 768 3.56 -5.48 -15.55
CA PRO A 768 3.78 -4.04 -15.57
C PRO A 768 2.68 -3.27 -16.29
N ASN A 769 2.32 -2.13 -15.69
CA ASN A 769 1.26 -1.25 -16.19
C ASN A 769 1.77 0.17 -16.49
N SER A 770 2.77 0.64 -15.76
CA SER A 770 3.37 1.97 -15.97
C SER A 770 4.73 2.06 -15.30
N GLY A 771 5.51 3.08 -15.67
CA GLY A 771 6.83 3.33 -15.08
C GLY A 771 7.98 2.88 -15.95
N HIS A 772 9.10 2.56 -15.31
CA HIS A 772 10.28 2.02 -15.97
C HIS A 772 11.09 1.13 -15.02
N THR A 773 11.78 0.19 -15.61
CA THR A 773 12.84 -0.60 -14.99
C THR A 773 14.14 -0.34 -15.73
N PHE A 774 15.20 -0.11 -15.00
CA PHE A 774 16.54 0.12 -15.55
C PHE A 774 17.60 -0.53 -14.66
N ARG A 775 18.50 -1.31 -15.24
CA ARG A 775 19.72 -1.78 -14.60
C ARG A 775 20.88 -1.67 -15.58
N LEU A 776 21.93 -1.01 -15.14
CA LEU A 776 23.21 -0.97 -15.85
C LEU A 776 24.28 -1.51 -14.92
N SER A 777 25.00 -2.54 -15.32
CA SER A 777 26.09 -3.13 -14.54
C SER A 777 27.37 -3.28 -15.34
N ALA A 778 28.49 -3.17 -14.61
CA ALA A 778 29.82 -3.44 -15.11
C ALA A 778 30.55 -4.35 -14.12
N GLY A 779 31.07 -5.46 -14.63
CA GLY A 779 31.75 -6.46 -13.82
C GLY A 779 33.14 -6.80 -14.33
N LYS A 780 34.03 -7.14 -13.41
CA LYS A 780 35.37 -7.68 -13.71
C LYS A 780 35.61 -8.94 -12.90
N TYR A 781 35.94 -10.01 -13.59
CA TYR A 781 36.45 -11.23 -12.99
C TYR A 781 37.96 -11.10 -12.80
N LEU A 782 38.43 -11.09 -11.56
CA LEU A 782 39.81 -10.84 -11.23
C LEU A 782 40.61 -12.11 -11.33
N LYS A 783 41.64 -12.10 -12.17
CA LYS A 783 42.60 -13.21 -12.29
C LYS A 783 43.64 -13.14 -11.17
N LEU A 784 43.48 -14.00 -10.18
CA LEU A 784 44.41 -14.07 -9.04
C LEU A 784 45.55 -15.08 -9.23
N PHE A 785 45.28 -16.19 -9.92
CA PHE A 785 46.25 -17.28 -10.18
C PHE A 785 45.91 -17.97 -11.52
N SER A 786 46.79 -18.88 -11.95
CA SER A 786 46.53 -19.69 -13.14
C SER A 786 45.32 -20.58 -12.91
N GLY A 787 44.37 -20.60 -13.84
CA GLY A 787 43.08 -21.30 -13.69
C GLY A 787 41.94 -20.47 -13.11
N SER A 788 42.19 -19.22 -12.69
CA SER A 788 41.04 -18.30 -12.40
C SER A 788 40.50 -17.68 -13.66
N LEU A 789 39.17 -17.44 -13.61
CA LEU A 789 38.41 -16.78 -14.69
C LEU A 789 38.89 -15.33 -14.89
N ASP A 790 39.20 -14.97 -16.13
CA ASP A 790 39.58 -13.60 -16.50
C ASP A 790 38.61 -13.09 -17.57
N ALA A 791 37.61 -12.33 -17.12
CA ALA A 791 36.60 -11.74 -17.98
C ALA A 791 36.19 -10.36 -17.49
N PHE A 792 35.61 -9.56 -18.36
CA PHE A 792 34.84 -8.40 -17.94
C PHE A 792 33.47 -8.41 -18.62
N THR A 793 32.47 -7.80 -17.98
CA THR A 793 31.09 -7.77 -18.42
C THR A 793 30.53 -6.35 -18.36
N LEU A 794 29.68 -6.04 -19.32
CA LEU A 794 28.85 -4.85 -19.31
C LEU A 794 27.42 -5.28 -19.70
N GLU A 795 26.45 -4.97 -18.85
CA GLU A 795 25.06 -5.35 -19.10
C GLU A 795 24.13 -4.19 -18.85
N GLY A 796 23.12 -4.05 -19.72
CA GLY A 796 22.05 -3.07 -19.56
C GLY A 796 20.70 -3.70 -19.86
N ASP A 797 19.73 -3.51 -18.98
CA ASP A 797 18.32 -3.84 -19.19
C ASP A 797 17.48 -2.58 -18.93
N PHE A 798 16.84 -2.09 -19.95
CA PHE A 798 15.98 -0.92 -19.88
C PHE A 798 14.58 -1.31 -20.35
N ARG A 799 13.57 -1.03 -19.52
CA ARG A 799 12.15 -1.28 -19.81
C ARG A 799 11.34 -0.02 -19.54
N LYS A 800 10.42 0.28 -20.45
CA LYS A 800 9.54 1.44 -20.35
C LYS A 800 8.11 1.06 -20.65
N TYR A 801 7.21 1.51 -19.78
CA TYR A 801 5.78 1.24 -19.86
C TYR A 801 5.03 2.55 -19.98
N LEU A 802 4.50 2.82 -21.18
CA LEU A 802 3.76 4.03 -21.51
C LEU A 802 2.27 3.69 -21.56
N ARG A 803 1.56 4.13 -20.58
CA ARG A 803 0.13 3.94 -20.49
C ARG A 803 -0.59 4.91 -21.41
N ILE A 804 -1.38 4.39 -22.36
CA ILE A 804 -2.20 5.18 -23.28
C ILE A 804 -3.53 5.51 -22.61
N ASP A 805 -4.20 4.49 -22.08
CA ASP A 805 -5.45 4.61 -21.32
C ASP A 805 -5.44 3.64 -20.12
N ASN A 806 -6.60 3.32 -19.56
CA ASN A 806 -6.68 2.43 -18.38
C ASN A 806 -6.14 1.04 -18.59
N ASN A 807 -6.37 0.50 -19.80
CA ASN A 807 -6.18 -0.88 -20.14
C ASN A 807 -5.25 -1.07 -21.34
N THR A 808 -4.85 0.04 -21.99
CA THR A 808 -3.96 0.03 -23.17
C THR A 808 -2.60 0.61 -22.81
N LEU A 809 -1.56 -0.09 -23.19
CA LEU A 809 -0.18 0.14 -22.78
C LEU A 809 0.77 -0.14 -23.95
N LEU A 810 1.74 0.74 -24.16
CA LEU A 810 2.94 0.46 -24.96
C LEU A 810 4.08 0.06 -24.01
N ALA A 811 4.61 -1.14 -24.19
CA ALA A 811 5.75 -1.66 -23.44
C ALA A 811 6.96 -1.76 -24.38
N PHE A 812 8.10 -1.30 -23.87
CA PHE A 812 9.38 -1.39 -24.58
C PHE A 812 10.42 -2.01 -23.67
N ARG A 813 11.26 -2.87 -24.24
CA ARG A 813 12.43 -3.41 -23.56
C ARG A 813 13.64 -3.35 -24.51
N LEU A 814 14.75 -2.88 -24.01
CA LEU A 814 16.06 -2.95 -24.63
C LEU A 814 17.02 -3.61 -23.65
N ASN A 815 17.56 -4.73 -24.05
CA ASN A 815 18.62 -5.41 -23.30
C ASN A 815 19.87 -5.49 -24.16
N GLY A 816 21.02 -5.27 -23.57
CA GLY A 816 22.30 -5.38 -24.21
C GLY A 816 23.35 -5.91 -23.27
N PHE A 817 24.27 -6.69 -23.78
CA PHE A 817 25.36 -7.27 -22.97
C PHE A 817 26.62 -7.42 -23.81
N TYR A 818 27.74 -7.36 -23.11
CA TYR A 818 29.06 -7.56 -23.64
C TYR A 818 29.94 -8.28 -22.62
N SER A 819 30.68 -9.29 -23.07
CA SER A 819 31.73 -9.88 -22.28
C SER A 819 33.02 -9.98 -23.10
N GLY A 820 34.12 -9.54 -22.48
CA GLY A 820 35.46 -9.60 -23.07
C GLY A 820 36.44 -10.25 -22.09
N GLY A 821 37.71 -10.39 -22.50
CA GLY A 821 38.77 -11.02 -21.72
C GLY A 821 39.11 -12.42 -22.24
N LYS A 822 40.06 -13.09 -21.56
CA LYS A 822 40.55 -14.42 -21.96
C LYS A 822 39.43 -15.46 -21.86
N ASN A 823 38.59 -15.40 -20.83
CA ASN A 823 37.50 -16.31 -20.58
C ASN A 823 36.15 -15.53 -20.66
N SER A 824 35.88 -14.85 -21.79
CA SER A 824 34.63 -14.12 -21.99
C SER A 824 33.41 -15.01 -21.74
N LEU A 825 32.43 -14.47 -20.99
CA LEU A 825 31.23 -15.22 -20.64
C LEU A 825 30.30 -15.36 -21.84
N LEU A 826 29.57 -16.47 -21.89
CA LEU A 826 28.53 -16.72 -22.87
C LEU A 826 27.17 -16.26 -22.34
N TYR A 827 26.44 -15.58 -23.20
CA TYR A 827 25.07 -15.21 -23.00
C TYR A 827 24.16 -16.00 -23.94
N TRP A 828 22.97 -16.26 -23.47
CA TRP A 828 21.97 -17.07 -24.18
C TRP A 828 20.70 -16.26 -24.35
N SER A 829 20.11 -16.31 -25.54
CA SER A 829 18.84 -15.68 -25.83
C SER A 829 17.99 -16.58 -26.73
N GLY A 830 16.76 -16.17 -26.97
CA GLY A 830 15.73 -16.94 -27.68
C GLY A 830 14.57 -17.31 -26.76
N GLY A 831 13.40 -17.42 -27.30
CA GLY A 831 12.15 -17.72 -26.60
C GLY A 831 11.32 -16.48 -26.27
N ASN A 832 10.22 -16.69 -25.55
CA ASN A 832 9.08 -15.79 -25.45
C ASN A 832 9.36 -14.38 -24.89
N ASN A 833 10.31 -14.25 -23.99
CA ASN A 833 10.64 -12.95 -23.37
C ASN A 833 11.86 -12.26 -23.97
N THR A 834 12.38 -12.76 -25.10
CA THR A 834 13.54 -12.19 -25.79
C THR A 834 13.29 -12.05 -27.29
N LEU A 835 13.49 -13.12 -28.07
CA LEU A 835 13.28 -13.18 -29.53
C LEU A 835 12.33 -14.35 -29.85
N ARG A 836 11.03 -14.07 -30.02
CA ARG A 836 9.97 -15.08 -30.03
C ARG A 836 10.03 -16.05 -31.21
N ALA A 837 10.60 -15.63 -32.33
CA ALA A 837 10.76 -16.51 -33.49
C ALA A 837 11.93 -17.49 -33.40
N THR A 838 12.54 -17.60 -32.22
CA THR A 838 13.64 -18.53 -31.95
C THR A 838 13.32 -19.40 -30.78
N ASP A 839 13.79 -20.64 -30.76
CA ASP A 839 13.61 -21.54 -29.63
C ASP A 839 14.35 -21.03 -28.39
N PHE A 840 13.91 -21.50 -27.24
CA PHE A 840 14.47 -21.09 -25.94
C PHE A 840 15.99 -21.39 -25.88
N ARG A 841 16.79 -20.33 -25.61
CA ARG A 841 18.26 -20.40 -25.45
C ARG A 841 19.02 -20.97 -26.65
N THR A 842 18.53 -20.81 -27.87
CA THR A 842 19.25 -21.27 -29.07
C THR A 842 20.28 -20.28 -29.60
N LEU A 843 20.14 -19.01 -29.25
CA LEU A 843 21.11 -17.99 -29.64
C LEU A 843 22.17 -17.86 -28.56
N VAL A 844 23.43 -17.79 -28.95
CA VAL A 844 24.58 -17.70 -28.05
C VAL A 844 25.65 -16.74 -28.58
N GLY A 845 26.30 -16.03 -27.69
CA GLY A 845 27.39 -15.11 -28.00
C GLY A 845 27.99 -14.46 -26.76
N ASN A 846 29.12 -13.75 -26.94
CA ASN A 846 29.67 -12.93 -25.85
C ASN A 846 29.13 -11.49 -25.90
N LYS A 847 28.53 -11.10 -27.00
CA LYS A 847 27.89 -9.82 -27.24
C LYS A 847 26.49 -10.06 -27.76
N GLY A 848 25.63 -9.13 -27.47
CA GLY A 848 24.30 -9.19 -28.03
C GLY A 848 23.41 -8.08 -27.55
N PHE A 849 22.28 -7.97 -28.19
CA PHE A 849 21.19 -7.14 -27.79
C PHE A 849 19.86 -7.76 -28.24
N PHE A 850 18.79 -7.38 -27.56
CA PHE A 850 17.44 -7.55 -28.06
C PHE A 850 16.55 -6.37 -27.67
N PHE A 851 15.62 -6.08 -28.56
CA PHE A 851 14.61 -5.05 -28.40
C PHE A 851 13.24 -5.67 -28.56
N ASN A 852 12.33 -5.38 -27.66
CA ASN A 852 10.93 -5.77 -27.71
C ASN A 852 10.05 -4.52 -27.66
N ALA A 853 9.03 -4.47 -28.48
CA ALA A 853 7.97 -3.46 -28.44
C ALA A 853 6.62 -4.16 -28.47
N GLU A 854 5.74 -3.79 -27.56
CA GLU A 854 4.41 -4.40 -27.45
C GLU A 854 3.33 -3.35 -27.27
N LEU A 855 2.24 -3.51 -28.01
CA LEU A 855 0.98 -2.82 -27.75
C LEU A 855 0.03 -3.81 -27.11
N ARG A 856 -0.28 -3.61 -25.83
CA ARG A 856 -1.18 -4.42 -25.01
C ARG A 856 -2.49 -3.68 -24.83
N PHE A 857 -3.62 -4.34 -25.14
CA PHE A 857 -4.94 -3.70 -25.16
C PHE A 857 -6.04 -4.67 -24.72
N PRO A 858 -7.15 -4.17 -24.14
CA PRO A 858 -8.25 -5.02 -23.70
C PRO A 858 -9.04 -5.55 -24.89
N LEU A 859 -9.35 -6.85 -24.89
CA LEU A 859 -10.30 -7.49 -25.79
C LEU A 859 -11.65 -7.68 -25.11
N VAL A 860 -11.64 -8.27 -23.90
CA VAL A 860 -12.83 -8.54 -23.12
C VAL A 860 -12.49 -8.29 -21.64
N GLN A 861 -13.31 -7.56 -20.94
CA GLN A 861 -13.05 -7.29 -19.51
C GLN A 861 -13.35 -8.52 -18.64
N ALA A 862 -14.39 -9.26 -18.94
CA ALA A 862 -14.73 -10.53 -18.30
C ALA A 862 -15.57 -11.37 -19.25
N ALA A 863 -15.31 -12.68 -19.32
CA ALA A 863 -16.10 -13.65 -20.07
C ALA A 863 -16.70 -14.68 -19.10
N LEU A 864 -18.01 -14.81 -19.06
CA LEU A 864 -18.68 -15.87 -18.33
C LEU A 864 -18.56 -17.17 -19.13
N THR A 865 -17.99 -18.21 -18.53
CA THR A 865 -17.81 -19.50 -19.15
C THR A 865 -18.38 -20.63 -18.28
N PRO A 866 -18.58 -21.82 -18.82
CA PRO A 866 -19.06 -22.97 -18.03
C PRO A 866 -18.13 -23.37 -16.86
N ILE A 867 -16.87 -22.98 -16.93
CA ILE A 867 -15.85 -23.23 -15.87
C ILE A 867 -15.64 -22.04 -14.93
N GLY A 868 -16.44 -20.96 -15.08
CA GLY A 868 -16.37 -19.76 -14.26
C GLY A 868 -16.10 -18.47 -15.09
N ILE A 869 -15.85 -17.38 -14.38
CA ILE A 869 -15.49 -16.10 -15.02
C ILE A 869 -14.02 -16.15 -15.42
N ILE A 870 -13.77 -16.00 -16.74
CA ILE A 870 -12.42 -15.82 -17.30
C ILE A 870 -12.27 -14.36 -17.66
N GLY A 871 -11.20 -13.76 -17.23
CA GLY A 871 -10.88 -12.40 -17.63
C GLY A 871 -10.14 -11.60 -16.59
N PRO A 872 -9.72 -10.39 -16.95
CA PRO A 872 -9.86 -9.79 -18.30
C PRO A 872 -9.09 -10.58 -19.36
N ILE A 873 -9.55 -10.54 -20.62
CA ILE A 873 -8.83 -11.07 -21.79
C ILE A 873 -8.19 -9.88 -22.50
N ARG A 874 -6.91 -9.99 -22.76
CA ARG A 874 -6.09 -8.93 -23.35
C ARG A 874 -5.52 -9.40 -24.69
N GLY A 875 -5.41 -8.47 -25.63
CA GLY A 875 -4.69 -8.65 -26.89
C GLY A 875 -3.30 -8.04 -26.80
N VAL A 876 -2.36 -8.59 -27.54
CA VAL A 876 -1.03 -8.05 -27.74
C VAL A 876 -0.67 -8.02 -29.22
N PHE A 877 -0.09 -6.91 -29.69
CA PHE A 877 0.74 -6.85 -30.88
C PHE A 877 2.17 -6.65 -30.47
N TYR A 878 3.09 -7.37 -31.06
CA TYR A 878 4.48 -7.26 -30.68
C TYR A 878 5.43 -7.25 -31.89
N PHE A 879 6.61 -6.70 -31.63
CA PHE A 879 7.76 -6.69 -32.53
C PHE A 879 9.03 -6.94 -31.72
N ASP A 880 9.85 -7.88 -32.15
CA ASP A 880 11.13 -8.20 -31.53
C ASP A 880 12.25 -8.05 -32.59
N LEU A 881 13.41 -7.57 -32.14
CA LEU A 881 14.62 -7.42 -32.96
C LEU A 881 15.84 -7.71 -32.09
N GLY A 882 16.80 -8.50 -32.56
CA GLY A 882 18.03 -8.72 -31.83
C GLY A 882 19.01 -9.65 -32.47
N GLY A 883 20.11 -9.91 -31.79
CA GLY A 883 21.12 -10.85 -32.24
C GLY A 883 22.24 -11.02 -31.23
N LEU A 884 22.89 -12.16 -31.30
CA LEU A 884 24.04 -12.51 -30.50
C LEU A 884 25.18 -12.90 -31.38
N TRP A 885 26.40 -12.53 -31.01
CA TRP A 885 27.60 -12.88 -31.78
C TRP A 885 28.83 -12.99 -30.88
N PHE A 886 29.88 -13.59 -31.44
CA PHE A 886 31.14 -13.73 -30.72
C PHE A 886 32.06 -12.55 -30.93
N ASN A 887 33.06 -12.39 -30.06
CA ASN A 887 33.99 -11.25 -30.07
C ASN A 887 34.80 -11.11 -31.37
N ASP A 888 35.10 -12.21 -32.06
CA ASP A 888 35.82 -12.32 -33.31
C ASP A 888 34.94 -12.13 -34.55
N GLN A 889 33.60 -12.12 -34.38
CA GLN A 889 32.63 -11.98 -35.45
C GLN A 889 32.28 -10.51 -35.72
N LYS A 890 32.11 -10.17 -37.01
CA LYS A 890 31.54 -8.90 -37.43
C LYS A 890 30.03 -9.07 -37.55
N PHE A 891 29.29 -8.27 -36.84
CA PHE A 891 27.83 -8.26 -36.84
C PHE A 891 27.31 -7.01 -37.58
N ARG A 892 26.38 -7.18 -38.47
CA ARG A 892 25.70 -6.11 -39.17
C ARG A 892 24.20 -6.29 -39.07
N VAL A 893 23.52 -5.26 -38.60
CA VAL A 893 22.05 -5.32 -38.48
C VAL A 893 21.42 -5.42 -39.85
N PHE A 894 21.91 -4.61 -40.81
CA PHE A 894 21.36 -4.56 -42.19
C PHE A 894 22.39 -4.92 -43.24
N GLU A 895 21.91 -5.45 -44.37
CA GLU A 895 22.70 -5.54 -45.59
C GLU A 895 23.07 -4.17 -46.15
N PRO A 896 24.30 -3.97 -46.61
CA PRO A 896 24.73 -2.69 -47.16
C PRO A 896 23.80 -2.20 -48.27
N GLY A 897 23.26 -1.00 -48.11
CA GLY A 897 22.38 -0.37 -49.10
C GLY A 897 20.96 -0.92 -49.15
N SER A 898 20.56 -1.70 -48.16
CA SER A 898 19.23 -2.30 -48.06
C SER A 898 18.69 -2.20 -46.63
N LEU A 899 17.37 -2.22 -46.49
CA LEU A 899 16.72 -2.37 -45.19
C LEU A 899 16.55 -3.85 -44.79
N GLN A 900 17.03 -4.79 -45.59
CA GLN A 900 16.98 -6.20 -45.25
C GLN A 900 17.93 -6.53 -44.12
N LEU A 901 17.47 -7.28 -43.12
CA LEU A 901 18.31 -7.73 -42.02
C LEU A 901 19.37 -8.70 -42.53
N LYS A 902 20.58 -8.58 -42.00
CA LYS A 902 21.69 -9.50 -42.29
C LYS A 902 21.89 -10.54 -41.20
N ASP A 903 22.52 -10.08 -40.11
CA ASP A 903 22.91 -10.95 -38.99
C ASP A 903 21.93 -10.86 -37.82
N ALA A 904 21.06 -9.82 -37.81
CA ALA A 904 20.00 -9.66 -36.83
C ALA A 904 18.76 -10.49 -37.17
N LEU A 905 18.05 -10.92 -36.15
CA LEU A 905 16.78 -11.64 -36.27
C LEU A 905 15.65 -10.73 -35.81
N SER A 906 14.52 -10.80 -36.48
CA SER A 906 13.32 -10.13 -36.02
C SER A 906 12.10 -11.01 -36.09
N SER A 907 11.14 -10.74 -35.26
CA SER A 907 9.81 -11.32 -35.26
C SER A 907 8.75 -10.27 -34.97
N TYR A 908 7.56 -10.53 -35.46
CA TYR A 908 6.37 -9.78 -35.13
C TYR A 908 5.19 -10.73 -35.00
N GLY A 909 4.14 -10.29 -34.36
CA GLY A 909 2.96 -11.11 -34.25
C GLY A 909 1.89 -10.46 -33.41
N TYR A 910 0.90 -11.27 -33.10
CA TYR A 910 -0.20 -10.90 -32.24
C TYR A 910 -0.53 -12.06 -31.30
N GLY A 911 -1.19 -11.77 -30.20
CA GLY A 911 -1.55 -12.79 -29.24
C GLY A 911 -2.79 -12.44 -28.41
N ILE A 912 -3.24 -13.44 -27.71
CA ILE A 912 -4.33 -13.36 -26.73
C ILE A 912 -3.79 -13.81 -25.38
N GLU A 913 -4.10 -13.04 -24.36
CA GLU A 913 -3.67 -13.29 -23.00
C GLU A 913 -4.90 -13.32 -22.09
N PHE A 914 -4.96 -14.28 -21.18
CA PHE A 914 -6.01 -14.36 -20.16
C PHE A 914 -5.47 -14.86 -18.84
N PHE A 915 -6.13 -14.47 -17.77
CA PHE A 915 -5.73 -14.81 -16.41
C PHE A 915 -6.54 -16.01 -15.92
N LEU A 916 -5.86 -17.08 -15.50
CA LEU A 916 -6.49 -18.29 -15.01
C LEU A 916 -5.65 -18.88 -13.86
N PHE A 917 -6.32 -19.32 -12.78
CA PHE A 917 -5.67 -19.92 -11.60
C PHE A 917 -4.53 -19.10 -10.97
N GLY A 918 -4.60 -17.78 -11.09
CA GLY A 918 -3.57 -16.88 -10.54
C GLY A 918 -2.38 -16.60 -11.47
N TYR A 919 -2.39 -17.11 -12.70
CA TYR A 919 -1.32 -16.92 -13.69
C TYR A 919 -1.82 -16.39 -15.02
N PRO A 920 -1.04 -15.55 -15.71
CA PRO A 920 -1.31 -15.18 -17.09
C PRO A 920 -0.94 -16.32 -18.04
N PHE A 921 -1.82 -16.60 -18.97
CA PHE A 921 -1.68 -17.56 -20.07
C PHE A 921 -1.61 -16.80 -21.37
N HIS A 922 -0.66 -17.14 -22.23
CA HIS A 922 -0.37 -16.45 -23.47
C HIS A 922 -0.44 -17.41 -24.64
N PHE A 923 -1.15 -17.00 -25.70
CA PHE A 923 -1.18 -17.64 -27.01
C PHE A 923 -0.78 -16.61 -28.04
N GLU A 924 0.35 -16.82 -28.72
CA GLU A 924 0.94 -15.84 -29.59
C GLU A 924 1.21 -16.47 -30.99
N TRP A 925 0.71 -15.83 -32.03
CA TRP A 925 1.01 -16.18 -33.42
C TRP A 925 2.25 -15.42 -33.84
N VAL A 926 3.30 -16.17 -34.22
CA VAL A 926 4.65 -15.65 -34.46
C VAL A 926 5.01 -15.70 -35.91
N TYR A 927 5.48 -14.57 -36.43
CA TYR A 927 6.01 -14.42 -37.77
C TYR A 927 7.45 -13.94 -37.71
N ARG A 928 8.35 -14.63 -38.34
CA ARG A 928 9.73 -14.23 -38.58
C ARG A 928 9.82 -13.33 -39.80
N THR A 929 10.68 -12.32 -39.79
CA THR A 929 10.93 -11.44 -40.95
C THR A 929 12.35 -10.95 -40.98
N ASP A 930 12.90 -10.78 -42.16
CA ASP A 930 14.12 -10.04 -42.44
C ASP A 930 13.85 -8.65 -43.06
N PHE A 931 12.58 -8.19 -42.99
CA PHE A 931 11.99 -6.98 -43.59
C PHE A 931 11.77 -7.06 -45.11
N LYS A 932 12.24 -8.11 -45.78
CA LYS A 932 11.96 -8.39 -47.18
C LYS A 932 11.07 -9.61 -47.35
N THR A 933 11.34 -10.62 -46.57
CA THR A 933 10.56 -11.86 -46.53
C THR A 933 9.85 -12.02 -45.20
N LYS A 934 8.82 -12.80 -45.19
CA LYS A 934 8.11 -13.20 -43.98
C LYS A 934 7.84 -14.69 -43.98
N GLU A 935 7.93 -15.31 -42.83
CA GLU A 935 7.65 -16.72 -42.63
C GLU A 935 6.82 -16.90 -41.36
N TYR A 936 5.78 -17.73 -41.43
CA TYR A 936 5.02 -18.10 -40.23
C TYR A 936 5.84 -19.12 -39.41
N SER A 937 6.16 -18.79 -38.20
CA SER A 937 6.99 -19.61 -37.32
C SER A 937 6.18 -20.55 -36.40
N GLY A 938 4.90 -20.25 -36.15
CA GLY A 938 4.05 -21.10 -35.33
C GLY A 938 3.22 -20.34 -34.29
N ILE A 939 2.70 -21.10 -33.34
CA ILE A 939 2.01 -20.58 -32.16
C ILE A 939 2.86 -20.87 -30.95
N ASN A 940 3.21 -19.81 -30.22
CA ASN A 940 3.84 -19.93 -28.91
C ASN A 940 2.76 -19.98 -27.83
N PHE A 941 2.86 -20.97 -26.96
CA PHE A 941 2.08 -21.05 -25.72
C PHE A 941 3.02 -20.95 -24.54
N TRP A 942 2.72 -20.05 -23.61
CA TRP A 942 3.50 -19.94 -22.38
C TRP A 942 2.68 -19.40 -21.23
N ILE A 943 3.18 -19.58 -20.00
CA ILE A 943 2.57 -19.12 -18.76
C ILE A 943 3.60 -18.27 -18.02
N GLY A 944 3.22 -17.09 -17.59
CA GLY A 944 4.10 -16.18 -16.83
C GLY A 944 3.70 -14.73 -16.97
N PHE A 945 4.37 -13.88 -16.21
CA PHE A 945 4.13 -12.44 -16.28
C PHE A 945 4.95 -11.80 -17.41
N ASP A 946 4.40 -10.77 -18.00
CA ASP A 946 5.08 -9.95 -19.02
C ASP A 946 6.37 -9.31 -18.47
N PHE A 947 7.26 -8.94 -19.42
CA PHE A 947 8.45 -8.18 -19.07
C PHE A 947 8.14 -6.79 -18.57
#